data_4e1bd010c69bebb0b3d7b61820016796
#
_entry.id   4e1bd010c69bebb0b3d7b61820016796
#
_cell.length_a   1.000
_cell.length_b   1.000
_cell.length_c   1.000
_cell.angle_alpha   90.00
_cell.angle_beta   90.00
_cell.angle_gamma   90.00
#
_symmetry.space_group_name_H-M   'P 1'
#
loop_
_entity.id
_entity.type
_entity.pdbx_description
1 polymer ?
#
loop_
_entity_poly.entity_id
_entity_poly.type
_entity_poly.pdbx_seq_one_letter_code
_entity_poly.pdbx_strand_id
1 'polypeptide(L)'
;MKDGFIKVAACSPKVVLADPKANADAIIAALHRAAAHGVRLAAFPELAMTGYTCGDLFMHELLLDSVETELLRIARETANLRLAAVIGAPIRCADKLYNCAVVISRGVILAVVPKAHMPNYGEFYELRHFAVPSRTELGSAAPYIDSLQTFFNPDGCIFSCTDYPDFRFGIEICEDLWVASPPSDKLAAAGALIIVNCSAGDEIIGKADYRKRITEVQSAKNICAYLYCGAGEGESTSDMVFSGHCFAYENGTLLAEKAPFDYANDMLITEIDLGRLLYDRRRVNSFCAGNAAHSGLFVDFSLGFGSCGPAPHEDLPETELTRRFPRNPFVPHDENELNARAKDILTIQALGLKRRLEHTHSMSAVIGISGGLDSALALLAAAKACDLMGIDRKFVHAVTMPCFGTTEHTKQNAVALCNSLGVTLHTIPIADSVRSHFRDIGHDETCHNVVYENAQARMRTLVLMDLANALNGLVVGTGDLSELALGWATYNGDHMSMYGVNAGIPKTLIKYVVRYYARHCENPALHDTLTAILETPISPELLPADEKGNIAQKTEDLVGPYELHDFFLYYVLRWGCPPAKLFRIAKQAFRESEFSNETILKWLKNFYRRFFNQQFKRNCLPDGPKVGSVCLSPRGDWRMPSDAVQRLWADEIQKLS
;
A
#
# COMPACT_ATOMS: atom_id res chain seq x y z
N MET A 1 10.10 15.68 4.86
CA MET A 1 8.91 15.83 5.73
C MET A 1 7.72 16.48 5.01
N LYS A 2 7.95 17.28 3.97
CA LYS A 2 6.88 18.04 3.26
C LYS A 2 5.66 17.19 2.85
N ASP A 3 5.86 16.00 2.30
CA ASP A 3 4.76 15.16 1.79
C ASP A 3 4.32 14.08 2.78
N GLY A 4 4.61 14.26 4.06
CA GLY A 4 4.30 13.27 5.10
C GLY A 4 5.35 12.18 5.28
N PHE A 5 6.42 12.17 4.47
CA PHE A 5 7.49 11.20 4.62
C PHE A 5 8.49 11.60 5.69
N ILE A 6 8.80 10.67 6.59
CA ILE A 6 9.85 10.81 7.59
C ILE A 6 10.87 9.68 7.45
N LYS A 7 12.17 10.02 7.46
CA LYS A 7 13.24 9.02 7.38
C LYS A 7 13.59 8.53 8.77
N VAL A 8 13.60 7.21 8.95
CA VAL A 8 13.91 6.54 10.21
C VAL A 8 15.06 5.57 10.05
N ALA A 9 15.77 5.28 11.14
CA ALA A 9 16.85 4.31 11.16
C ALA A 9 16.71 3.34 12.34
N ALA A 10 16.96 2.06 12.10
CA ALA A 10 17.27 1.07 13.13
C ALA A 10 18.78 0.79 13.08
N CYS A 11 19.48 1.13 14.15
CA CYS A 11 20.93 1.06 14.26
C CYS A 11 21.32 -0.06 15.21
N SER A 12 22.06 -1.05 14.73
CA SER A 12 22.56 -2.17 15.53
C SER A 12 24.10 -2.23 15.44
N PRO A 13 24.80 -1.24 16.03
CA PRO A 13 26.25 -1.24 16.06
C PRO A 13 26.77 -2.40 16.91
N LYS A 14 28.02 -2.80 16.64
CA LYS A 14 28.70 -3.76 17.48
C LYS A 14 28.84 -3.21 18.90
N VAL A 15 28.43 -4.01 19.90
CA VAL A 15 28.60 -3.64 21.32
C VAL A 15 29.89 -4.18 21.91
N VAL A 16 30.38 -3.50 22.94
CA VAL A 16 31.42 -3.98 23.81
C VAL A 16 30.80 -4.17 25.19
N LEU A 17 30.78 -5.42 25.66
CA LEU A 17 30.10 -5.75 26.92
C LEU A 17 30.72 -5.00 28.10
N ALA A 18 29.85 -4.39 28.91
CA ALA A 18 30.17 -3.61 30.09
C ALA A 18 31.15 -2.43 29.85
N ASP A 19 31.20 -1.91 28.60
CA ASP A 19 31.95 -0.70 28.26
C ASP A 19 31.03 0.41 27.71
N PRO A 20 30.30 1.16 28.58
CA PRO A 20 29.40 2.23 28.15
C PRO A 20 30.09 3.29 27.32
N LYS A 21 31.39 3.55 27.53
CA LYS A 21 32.13 4.56 26.76
C LYS A 21 32.33 4.15 25.31
N ALA A 22 32.78 2.93 25.06
CA ALA A 22 32.96 2.40 23.71
C ALA A 22 31.59 2.32 22.97
N ASN A 23 30.54 1.91 23.66
CA ASN A 23 29.21 1.82 23.12
C ASN A 23 28.62 3.22 22.80
N ALA A 24 28.86 4.21 23.66
CA ALA A 24 28.48 5.60 23.39
C ALA A 24 29.22 6.18 22.17
N ASP A 25 30.51 5.88 21.99
CA ASP A 25 31.26 6.30 20.79
C ASP A 25 30.64 5.71 19.52
N ALA A 26 30.25 4.42 19.54
CA ALA A 26 29.58 3.77 18.41
C ALA A 26 28.19 4.37 18.14
N ILE A 27 27.40 4.65 19.19
CA ILE A 27 26.08 5.29 19.10
C ILE A 27 26.21 6.70 18.53
N ILE A 28 27.13 7.54 19.02
CA ILE A 28 27.38 8.90 18.51
C ILE A 28 27.75 8.85 17.03
N ALA A 29 28.66 7.98 16.64
CA ALA A 29 29.07 7.81 15.25
C ALA A 29 27.89 7.40 14.36
N ALA A 30 27.05 6.47 14.82
CA ALA A 30 25.83 6.04 14.10
C ALA A 30 24.82 7.20 13.97
N LEU A 31 24.62 8.02 15.01
CA LEU A 31 23.72 9.17 14.98
C LEU A 31 24.19 10.25 13.98
N HIS A 32 25.49 10.51 13.92
CA HIS A 32 26.04 11.43 12.91
C HIS A 32 25.81 10.91 11.49
N ARG A 33 26.06 9.62 11.23
CA ARG A 33 25.75 9.00 9.92
C ARG A 33 24.27 9.06 9.59
N ALA A 34 23.40 8.71 10.55
CA ALA A 34 21.95 8.80 10.37
C ALA A 34 21.49 10.22 10.03
N ALA A 35 22.00 11.22 10.75
CA ALA A 35 21.70 12.63 10.49
C ALA A 35 22.14 13.09 9.08
N ALA A 36 23.33 12.64 8.63
CA ALA A 36 23.84 12.91 7.29
C ALA A 36 22.93 12.34 6.18
N HIS A 37 22.25 11.21 6.45
CA HIS A 37 21.24 10.64 5.56
C HIS A 37 19.84 11.25 5.71
N GLY A 38 19.69 12.28 6.56
CA GLY A 38 18.42 12.97 6.76
C GLY A 38 17.42 12.22 7.67
N VAL A 39 17.89 11.27 8.47
CA VAL A 39 17.08 10.56 9.47
C VAL A 39 16.56 11.52 10.54
N ARG A 40 15.34 11.29 11.00
CA ARG A 40 14.66 12.08 12.05
C ARG A 40 14.36 11.28 13.32
N LEU A 41 14.38 9.96 13.21
CA LEU A 41 14.21 9.03 14.34
C LEU A 41 15.20 7.89 14.16
N ALA A 42 16.11 7.72 15.12
CA ALA A 42 17.05 6.62 15.15
C ALA A 42 16.78 5.76 16.39
N ALA A 43 16.69 4.45 16.22
CA ALA A 43 16.50 3.48 17.30
C ALA A 43 17.74 2.60 17.46
N PHE A 44 18.07 2.27 18.69
CA PHE A 44 19.14 1.34 19.07
C PHE A 44 18.56 0.17 19.84
N PRO A 45 19.28 -0.96 19.95
CA PRO A 45 18.81 -2.14 20.66
C PRO A 45 18.55 -1.90 22.15
N GLU A 46 17.84 -2.82 22.75
CA GLU A 46 17.68 -2.95 24.20
C GLU A 46 19.06 -3.06 24.86
N LEU A 47 19.26 -2.30 25.95
CA LEU A 47 20.50 -2.25 26.71
C LEU A 47 21.78 -1.95 25.88
N ALA A 48 21.63 -1.22 24.76
CA ALA A 48 22.72 -0.90 23.85
C ALA A 48 23.91 -0.16 24.52
N MET A 49 23.66 0.53 25.64
CA MET A 49 24.73 1.20 26.40
C MET A 49 25.72 0.26 27.09
N THR A 50 25.29 -0.96 27.40
CA THR A 50 26.08 -1.92 28.14
C THR A 50 26.33 -3.24 27.41
N GLY A 51 25.43 -3.56 26.45
CA GLY A 51 25.13 -4.92 26.02
C GLY A 51 24.08 -5.55 26.94
N TYR A 52 23.27 -6.44 26.36
CA TYR A 52 22.18 -7.15 27.05
C TYR A 52 22.73 -8.24 27.99
N THR A 53 23.85 -8.85 27.64
CA THR A 53 24.40 -10.06 28.29
C THR A 53 25.40 -9.76 29.40
N CYS A 54 25.30 -8.63 30.08
CA CYS A 54 26.19 -8.23 31.18
C CYS A 54 25.98 -9.01 32.48
N GLY A 55 24.86 -9.73 32.65
CA GLY A 55 24.59 -10.54 33.84
C GLY A 55 24.66 -9.73 35.14
N ASP A 56 25.28 -10.30 36.18
CA ASP A 56 25.34 -9.65 37.49
C ASP A 56 26.17 -8.35 37.53
N LEU A 57 26.88 -8.01 36.44
CA LEU A 57 27.54 -6.70 36.34
C LEU A 57 26.54 -5.53 36.34
N PHE A 58 25.27 -5.75 36.00
CA PHE A 58 24.23 -4.75 36.16
C PHE A 58 24.05 -4.25 37.60
N MET A 59 24.50 -5.00 38.62
CA MET A 59 24.43 -4.60 40.01
C MET A 59 25.62 -3.72 40.46
N HIS A 60 26.59 -3.44 39.56
CA HIS A 60 27.76 -2.67 39.90
C HIS A 60 27.57 -1.18 39.65
N GLU A 61 27.69 -0.38 40.71
CA GLU A 61 27.54 1.08 40.67
C GLU A 61 28.44 1.73 39.61
N LEU A 62 29.70 1.26 39.50
CA LEU A 62 30.65 1.78 38.52
C LEU A 62 30.12 1.68 37.08
N LEU A 63 29.43 0.57 36.73
CA LEU A 63 28.82 0.40 35.40
C LEU A 63 27.66 1.39 35.20
N LEU A 64 26.79 1.53 36.21
CA LEU A 64 25.64 2.39 36.16
C LEU A 64 25.98 3.88 36.11
N ASP A 65 27.00 4.29 36.91
CA ASP A 65 27.54 5.67 36.88
C ASP A 65 28.14 5.99 35.50
N SER A 66 28.83 5.04 34.90
CA SER A 66 29.34 5.18 33.54
C SER A 66 28.25 5.31 32.52
N VAL A 67 27.17 4.53 32.62
CA VAL A 67 25.99 4.65 31.72
C VAL A 67 25.39 6.04 31.79
N GLU A 68 25.11 6.57 32.98
CA GLU A 68 24.52 7.90 33.13
C GLU A 68 25.44 9.01 32.59
N THR A 69 26.75 8.90 32.86
CA THR A 69 27.77 9.83 32.35
C THR A 69 27.79 9.85 30.81
N GLU A 70 27.75 8.69 30.18
CA GLU A 70 27.86 8.54 28.75
C GLU A 70 26.52 8.91 28.04
N LEU A 71 25.36 8.71 28.65
CA LEU A 71 24.08 9.22 28.12
C LEU A 71 24.08 10.75 28.05
N LEU A 72 24.59 11.44 29.09
CA LEU A 72 24.75 12.90 29.07
C LEU A 72 25.77 13.35 28.03
N ARG A 73 26.84 12.56 27.79
CA ARG A 73 27.80 12.82 26.73
C ARG A 73 27.15 12.68 25.36
N ILE A 74 26.38 11.62 25.10
CA ILE A 74 25.64 11.45 23.85
C ILE A 74 24.72 12.65 23.62
N ALA A 75 23.93 13.06 24.61
CA ALA A 75 23.05 14.22 24.50
C ALA A 75 23.84 15.47 24.06
N ARG A 76 24.94 15.77 24.75
CA ARG A 76 25.78 16.94 24.47
C ARG A 76 26.40 16.90 23.06
N GLU A 77 27.00 15.76 22.67
CA GLU A 77 27.71 15.65 21.39
C GLU A 77 26.77 15.58 20.18
N THR A 78 25.51 15.22 20.39
CA THR A 78 24.47 15.18 19.34
C THR A 78 23.51 16.36 19.37
N ALA A 79 23.77 17.38 20.18
CA ALA A 79 22.88 18.54 20.37
C ALA A 79 22.54 19.30 19.08
N ASN A 80 23.43 19.29 18.11
CA ASN A 80 23.23 19.96 16.81
C ASN A 80 22.48 19.09 15.78
N LEU A 81 22.23 17.82 16.07
CA LEU A 81 21.55 16.92 15.16
C LEU A 81 20.03 17.11 15.25
N ARG A 82 19.38 17.18 14.09
CA ARG A 82 17.93 17.38 13.96
C ARG A 82 17.21 16.02 13.89
N LEU A 83 17.38 15.20 14.93
CA LEU A 83 16.74 13.89 15.08
C LEU A 83 16.43 13.61 16.54
N ALA A 84 15.55 12.63 16.77
CA ALA A 84 15.35 11.98 18.06
C ALA A 84 16.05 10.60 18.04
N ALA A 85 16.75 10.26 19.12
CA ALA A 85 17.38 8.97 19.32
C ALA A 85 16.69 8.21 20.44
N VAL A 86 16.47 6.89 20.26
CA VAL A 86 15.92 5.97 21.27
C VAL A 86 17.00 4.94 21.56
N ILE A 87 17.51 4.95 22.80
CA ILE A 87 18.71 4.19 23.20
C ILE A 87 18.38 3.29 24.39
N GLY A 88 18.61 1.98 24.28
CA GLY A 88 18.43 1.03 25.37
C GLY A 88 19.51 1.18 26.43
N ALA A 89 19.12 1.29 27.72
CA ALA A 89 20.04 1.47 28.84
C ALA A 89 19.46 0.95 30.17
N PRO A 90 20.31 0.41 31.08
CA PRO A 90 19.91 0.16 32.47
C PRO A 90 19.88 1.49 33.24
N ILE A 91 18.75 1.80 33.88
CA ILE A 91 18.55 3.08 34.60
C ILE A 91 18.09 2.85 36.02
N ARG A 92 18.76 3.49 36.97
CA ARG A 92 18.33 3.56 38.37
C ARG A 92 17.20 4.56 38.53
N CYS A 93 16.14 4.17 39.20
CA CYS A 93 15.09 5.07 39.62
C CYS A 93 14.58 4.68 41.00
N ALA A 94 14.57 5.60 41.95
CA ALA A 94 14.41 5.31 43.37
C ALA A 94 15.43 4.25 43.82
N ASP A 95 14.99 3.20 44.48
CA ASP A 95 15.88 2.14 44.99
C ASP A 95 15.97 0.90 44.07
N LYS A 96 15.58 1.07 42.78
CA LYS A 96 15.50 -0.05 41.83
C LYS A 96 16.23 0.23 40.53
N LEU A 97 16.59 -0.85 39.85
CA LEU A 97 17.16 -0.84 38.50
C LEU A 97 16.10 -1.26 37.49
N TYR A 98 16.02 -0.56 36.36
CA TYR A 98 15.05 -0.80 35.29
C TYR A 98 15.76 -0.95 33.94
N ASN A 99 15.25 -1.84 33.11
CA ASN A 99 15.59 -1.93 31.71
C ASN A 99 14.78 -0.86 30.95
N CYS A 100 15.44 0.11 30.35
CA CYS A 100 14.78 1.31 29.83
C CYS A 100 15.20 1.66 28.40
N ALA A 101 14.34 2.39 27.72
CA ALA A 101 14.67 3.20 26.56
C ALA A 101 14.76 4.67 26.96
N VAL A 102 15.88 5.30 26.63
CA VAL A 102 16.17 6.71 26.89
C VAL A 102 16.01 7.48 25.59
N VAL A 103 15.21 8.53 25.58
CA VAL A 103 14.98 9.35 24.40
C VAL A 103 15.76 10.66 24.48
N ILE A 104 16.61 10.88 23.47
CA ILE A 104 17.49 12.05 23.40
C ILE A 104 17.16 12.82 22.12
N SER A 105 17.03 14.14 22.23
CA SER A 105 16.93 15.04 21.07
C SER A 105 17.55 16.38 21.38
N ARG A 106 18.38 16.88 20.45
CA ARG A 106 18.96 18.23 20.49
C ARG A 106 19.58 18.62 21.84
N GLY A 107 20.35 17.73 22.42
CA GLY A 107 21.07 18.00 23.67
C GLY A 107 20.29 17.76 24.94
N VAL A 108 19.05 17.28 24.86
CA VAL A 108 18.16 17.05 26.00
C VAL A 108 17.77 15.59 26.05
N ILE A 109 17.82 14.99 27.23
CA ILE A 109 17.17 13.70 27.52
C ILE A 109 15.69 14.02 27.79
N LEU A 110 14.82 13.62 26.87
CA LEU A 110 13.40 13.98 26.90
C LEU A 110 12.61 13.19 27.96
N ALA A 111 12.88 11.89 28.03
CA ALA A 111 12.24 10.98 28.97
C ALA A 111 12.95 9.63 29.02
N VAL A 112 12.70 8.89 30.08
CA VAL A 112 13.07 7.49 30.26
C VAL A 112 11.80 6.64 30.30
N VAL A 113 11.73 5.60 29.46
CA VAL A 113 10.60 4.69 29.34
C VAL A 113 11.06 3.29 29.73
N PRO A 114 10.58 2.68 30.82
CA PRO A 114 10.95 1.35 31.23
C PRO A 114 10.20 0.28 30.43
N LYS A 115 10.80 -0.89 30.31
CA LYS A 115 10.19 -2.12 29.81
C LYS A 115 9.01 -2.51 30.71
N ALA A 116 7.86 -2.78 30.10
CA ALA A 116 6.64 -3.08 30.85
C ALA A 116 6.58 -4.57 31.28
N HIS A 117 7.10 -5.47 30.45
CA HIS A 117 7.05 -6.92 30.67
C HIS A 117 8.44 -7.53 30.67
N MET A 118 8.82 -8.17 31.77
CA MET A 118 10.13 -8.78 31.97
C MET A 118 10.04 -10.28 31.68
N PRO A 119 10.72 -10.81 30.66
CA PRO A 119 10.81 -12.25 30.47
C PRO A 119 11.65 -12.90 31.58
N ASN A 120 11.09 -13.98 32.14
CA ASN A 120 11.78 -14.77 33.18
C ASN A 120 11.45 -16.25 32.99
N TYR A 121 11.78 -16.76 31.80
CA TYR A 121 11.55 -18.13 31.37
C TYR A 121 12.57 -18.53 30.32
N GLY A 122 12.83 -19.86 30.18
CA GLY A 122 13.83 -20.37 29.24
C GLY A 122 15.23 -19.81 29.55
N GLU A 123 15.84 -19.20 28.55
CA GLU A 123 17.13 -18.52 28.59
C GLU A 123 17.07 -17.12 29.22
N PHE A 124 15.90 -16.57 29.44
CA PHE A 124 15.72 -15.22 29.98
C PHE A 124 15.51 -15.22 31.49
N TYR A 125 16.25 -14.33 32.20
CA TYR A 125 16.18 -14.16 33.65
C TYR A 125 16.25 -12.69 34.08
N GLU A 126 15.54 -11.81 33.34
CA GLU A 126 15.60 -10.36 33.55
C GLU A 126 15.14 -9.93 34.95
N LEU A 127 14.18 -10.63 35.57
CA LEU A 127 13.74 -10.34 36.95
C LEU A 127 14.84 -10.52 38.01
N ARG A 128 15.98 -11.15 37.68
CA ARG A 128 17.13 -11.19 38.55
C ARG A 128 17.76 -9.81 38.73
N HIS A 129 17.69 -8.95 37.70
CA HIS A 129 18.40 -7.68 37.66
C HIS A 129 17.46 -6.47 37.62
N PHE A 130 16.33 -6.58 36.94
CA PHE A 130 15.46 -5.46 36.65
C PHE A 130 14.11 -5.59 37.33
N ALA A 131 13.61 -4.45 37.83
CA ALA A 131 12.27 -4.34 38.42
C ALA A 131 11.22 -4.10 37.34
N VAL A 132 10.00 -4.63 37.58
CA VAL A 132 8.82 -4.26 36.80
C VAL A 132 8.34 -2.88 37.27
N PRO A 133 8.07 -1.92 36.35
CA PRO A 133 7.56 -0.61 36.76
C PRO A 133 6.17 -0.74 37.40
N SER A 134 5.99 -0.11 38.56
CA SER A 134 4.74 -0.17 39.33
C SER A 134 4.33 1.21 39.82
N ARG A 135 3.13 1.65 39.45
CA ARG A 135 2.53 2.90 39.97
C ARG A 135 2.32 2.90 41.46
N THR A 136 2.09 1.74 42.05
CA THR A 136 1.92 1.58 43.49
C THR A 136 3.20 1.95 44.25
N GLU A 137 4.35 1.67 43.68
CA GLU A 137 5.65 1.93 44.28
C GLU A 137 6.22 3.31 43.89
N LEU A 138 6.00 3.72 42.64
CA LEU A 138 6.55 4.95 42.06
C LEU A 138 5.66 6.20 42.32
N GLY A 139 4.45 6.00 42.80
CA GLY A 139 3.51 7.09 43.05
C GLY A 139 2.71 7.53 41.81
N SER A 140 1.82 8.49 41.98
CA SER A 140 0.92 9.00 40.92
C SER A 140 1.62 9.93 39.93
N ALA A 141 2.68 10.63 40.34
CA ALA A 141 3.51 11.46 39.46
C ALA A 141 4.67 10.65 38.85
N ALA A 142 5.10 11.03 37.68
CA ALA A 142 6.31 10.47 37.06
C ALA A 142 7.55 10.87 37.90
N PRO A 143 8.36 9.92 38.42
CA PRO A 143 9.56 10.25 39.16
C PRO A 143 10.55 11.06 38.34
N TYR A 144 11.23 12.00 38.97
CA TYR A 144 12.32 12.75 38.35
C TYR A 144 13.66 12.10 38.64
N ILE A 145 14.50 11.94 37.64
CA ILE A 145 15.84 11.41 37.77
C ILE A 145 16.83 12.58 37.71
N ASP A 146 17.34 13.00 38.88
CA ASP A 146 18.22 14.17 38.99
C ASP A 146 19.50 14.05 38.19
N SER A 147 20.11 12.88 38.17
CA SER A 147 21.36 12.60 37.41
C SER A 147 21.18 12.77 35.89
N LEU A 148 20.00 12.50 35.37
CA LEU A 148 19.68 12.63 33.94
C LEU A 148 18.82 13.86 33.61
N GLN A 149 18.41 14.61 34.63
CA GLN A 149 17.55 15.81 34.51
C GLN A 149 16.27 15.57 33.71
N THR A 150 15.61 14.43 33.94
CA THR A 150 14.44 14.01 33.16
C THR A 150 13.45 13.19 34.00
N PHE A 151 12.27 12.92 33.41
CA PHE A 151 11.23 12.11 34.04
C PHE A 151 11.29 10.65 33.61
N PHE A 152 11.03 9.76 34.58
CA PHE A 152 10.80 8.34 34.38
C PHE A 152 9.32 8.09 34.18
N ASN A 153 8.93 7.51 33.03
CA ASN A 153 7.53 7.35 32.65
C ASN A 153 7.10 5.87 32.66
N PRO A 154 6.62 5.35 33.80
CA PRO A 154 6.36 3.93 34.00
C PRO A 154 5.24 3.35 33.12
N ASP A 155 4.31 4.17 32.64
CA ASP A 155 3.23 3.72 31.75
C ASP A 155 3.54 3.93 30.27
N GLY A 156 4.77 4.36 29.96
CA GLY A 156 5.13 4.82 28.63
C GLY A 156 4.58 6.21 28.32
N CYS A 157 5.02 6.77 27.20
CA CYS A 157 4.56 8.08 26.73
C CYS A 157 4.63 8.16 25.20
N ILE A 158 3.98 9.19 24.65
CA ILE A 158 4.04 9.52 23.24
C ILE A 158 4.93 10.75 23.07
N PHE A 159 5.97 10.62 22.26
CA PHE A 159 6.83 11.73 21.87
C PHE A 159 6.20 12.45 20.68
N SER A 160 5.93 13.74 20.82
CA SER A 160 5.25 14.58 19.83
C SER A 160 6.16 15.70 19.35
N CYS A 161 6.43 15.74 18.04
CA CYS A 161 7.26 16.78 17.46
C CYS A 161 6.47 18.07 17.26
N THR A 162 6.85 19.14 17.95
CA THR A 162 6.18 20.45 17.85
C THR A 162 6.32 21.08 16.47
N ASP A 163 7.43 20.86 15.77
CA ASP A 163 7.68 21.39 14.42
C ASP A 163 6.81 20.67 13.37
N TYR A 164 6.48 19.41 13.61
CA TYR A 164 5.70 18.58 12.72
C TYR A 164 4.75 17.67 13.53
N PRO A 165 3.54 18.15 13.89
CA PRO A 165 2.64 17.48 14.83
C PRO A 165 2.18 16.07 14.43
N ASP A 166 2.29 15.70 13.16
CA ASP A 166 2.03 14.34 12.71
C ASP A 166 3.17 13.37 13.04
N PHE A 167 4.36 13.89 13.38
CA PHE A 167 5.47 13.05 13.82
C PHE A 167 5.33 12.74 15.30
N ARG A 168 4.65 11.62 15.58
CA ARG A 168 4.42 11.09 16.94
C ARG A 168 4.85 9.65 17.00
N PHE A 169 5.66 9.31 18.00
CA PHE A 169 6.10 7.94 18.21
C PHE A 169 5.93 7.50 19.67
N GLY A 170 5.76 6.20 19.87
CA GLY A 170 5.77 5.53 21.15
C GLY A 170 6.82 4.42 21.15
N ILE A 171 7.14 3.90 22.33
CA ILE A 171 8.20 2.92 22.54
C ILE A 171 7.64 1.72 23.29
N GLU A 172 8.06 0.54 22.88
CA GLU A 172 7.99 -0.70 23.64
C GLU A 172 9.33 -1.45 23.53
N ILE A 173 9.61 -2.36 24.46
CA ILE A 173 10.92 -2.98 24.57
C ILE A 173 10.77 -4.50 24.51
N CYS A 174 11.32 -5.12 23.48
CA CYS A 174 11.49 -6.56 23.29
C CYS A 174 10.24 -7.38 23.65
N GLU A 175 10.19 -7.98 24.85
CA GLU A 175 9.09 -8.82 25.35
C GLU A 175 7.72 -8.14 25.28
N ASP A 176 7.68 -6.82 25.36
CA ASP A 176 6.44 -6.05 25.27
C ASP A 176 5.62 -6.35 24.00
N LEU A 177 6.29 -6.73 22.90
CA LEU A 177 5.62 -7.15 21.66
C LEU A 177 4.97 -8.53 21.77
N TRP A 178 5.54 -9.43 22.60
CA TRP A 178 5.19 -10.85 22.62
C TRP A 178 3.98 -11.17 23.51
N VAL A 179 3.57 -10.23 24.33
CA VAL A 179 2.43 -10.39 25.24
C VAL A 179 1.09 -10.25 24.53
N ALA A 180 0.02 -10.73 25.15
CA ALA A 180 -1.33 -10.71 24.58
C ALA A 180 -1.87 -9.28 24.32
N SER A 181 -1.42 -8.29 25.10
CA SER A 181 -1.80 -6.87 24.95
C SER A 181 -0.54 -5.99 25.02
N PRO A 182 0.17 -5.82 23.91
CA PRO A 182 1.35 -4.99 23.85
C PRO A 182 1.09 -3.52 24.22
N PRO A 183 2.04 -2.80 24.81
CA PRO A 183 1.93 -1.36 25.06
C PRO A 183 1.62 -0.55 23.81
N SER A 184 2.10 -0.99 22.64
CA SER A 184 1.81 -0.36 21.34
C SER A 184 0.32 -0.26 21.01
N ASP A 185 -0.54 -1.14 21.52
CA ASP A 185 -2.00 -1.05 21.35
C ASP A 185 -2.53 0.27 21.96
N LYS A 186 -2.11 0.56 23.19
CA LYS A 186 -2.50 1.79 23.91
C LYS A 186 -1.86 3.02 23.28
N LEU A 187 -0.57 2.95 22.95
CA LEU A 187 0.19 4.06 22.36
C LEU A 187 -0.39 4.45 20.99
N ALA A 188 -0.69 3.48 20.13
CA ALA A 188 -1.29 3.74 18.83
C ALA A 188 -2.70 4.31 18.95
N ALA A 189 -3.53 3.77 19.87
CA ALA A 189 -4.86 4.29 20.16
C ALA A 189 -4.83 5.72 20.69
N ALA A 190 -3.81 6.08 21.49
CA ALA A 190 -3.60 7.44 22.00
C ALA A 190 -2.99 8.39 20.97
N GLY A 191 -2.57 7.92 19.79
CA GLY A 191 -2.17 8.74 18.66
C GLY A 191 -0.75 8.58 18.14
N ALA A 192 0.06 7.67 18.68
CA ALA A 192 1.37 7.34 18.11
C ALA A 192 1.19 6.78 16.69
N LEU A 193 1.95 7.30 15.74
CA LEU A 193 1.97 6.82 14.34
C LEU A 193 3.14 5.89 14.06
N ILE A 194 4.18 5.97 14.88
CA ILE A 194 5.35 5.10 14.82
C ILE A 194 5.50 4.42 16.18
N ILE A 195 5.72 3.12 16.17
CA ILE A 195 6.14 2.35 17.34
C ILE A 195 7.60 1.96 17.13
N VAL A 196 8.43 2.23 18.11
CA VAL A 196 9.83 1.81 18.17
C VAL A 196 9.94 0.65 19.14
N ASN A 197 10.54 -0.45 18.71
CA ASN A 197 10.86 -1.58 19.56
C ASN A 197 12.39 -1.75 19.65
N CYS A 198 12.94 -1.44 20.82
CA CYS A 198 14.31 -1.75 21.17
C CYS A 198 14.37 -3.19 21.69
N SER A 199 15.09 -4.07 21.03
CA SER A 199 15.03 -5.50 21.32
C SER A 199 16.41 -6.14 21.48
N ALA A 200 16.48 -7.15 22.36
CA ALA A 200 17.64 -8.04 22.51
C ALA A 200 17.17 -9.52 22.58
N GLY A 201 16.30 -9.88 21.65
CA GLY A 201 15.92 -11.28 21.48
C GLY A 201 17.02 -12.07 20.79
N ASP A 202 17.39 -13.21 21.38
CA ASP A 202 18.30 -14.19 20.77
C ASP A 202 17.73 -14.76 19.47
N GLU A 203 18.57 -15.41 18.67
CA GLU A 203 18.17 -16.01 17.41
C GLU A 203 18.18 -17.54 17.51
N ILE A 204 17.02 -18.15 17.34
CA ILE A 204 16.85 -19.59 17.18
C ILE A 204 16.12 -19.88 15.88
N ILE A 205 16.21 -21.13 15.41
CA ILE A 205 15.63 -21.53 14.13
C ILE A 205 14.12 -21.22 14.09
N GLY A 206 13.70 -20.42 13.08
CA GLY A 206 12.31 -20.03 12.86
C GLY A 206 11.85 -18.78 13.63
N LYS A 207 12.63 -18.26 14.59
CA LYS A 207 12.24 -17.08 15.39
C LYS A 207 12.19 -15.81 14.57
N ALA A 208 13.08 -15.63 13.59
CA ALA A 208 13.06 -14.47 12.70
C ALA A 208 11.73 -14.34 11.93
N ASP A 209 11.24 -15.44 11.36
CA ASP A 209 9.96 -15.45 10.64
C ASP A 209 8.78 -15.20 11.58
N TYR A 210 8.78 -15.79 12.76
CA TYR A 210 7.73 -15.56 13.75
C TYR A 210 7.72 -14.09 14.22
N ARG A 211 8.88 -13.52 14.51
CA ARG A 211 9.07 -12.11 14.89
C ARG A 211 8.52 -11.16 13.83
N LYS A 212 8.81 -11.42 12.56
CA LYS A 212 8.27 -10.64 11.44
C LYS A 212 6.75 -10.70 11.38
N ARG A 213 6.16 -11.91 11.50
CA ARG A 213 4.70 -12.10 11.44
C ARG A 213 3.96 -11.36 12.55
N ILE A 214 4.41 -11.44 13.80
CA ILE A 214 3.75 -10.72 14.89
C ILE A 214 3.88 -9.20 14.73
N THR A 215 5.03 -8.71 14.25
CA THR A 215 5.24 -7.29 13.98
C THR A 215 4.38 -6.79 12.82
N GLU A 216 4.27 -7.57 11.74
CA GLU A 216 3.38 -7.30 10.61
C GLU A 216 1.93 -7.11 11.08
N VAL A 217 1.43 -8.09 11.85
CA VAL A 217 0.07 -8.04 12.41
C VAL A 217 -0.10 -6.86 13.35
N GLN A 218 0.87 -6.58 14.22
CA GLN A 218 0.80 -5.48 15.17
C GLN A 218 0.79 -4.11 14.45
N SER A 219 1.62 -3.96 13.42
CA SER A 219 1.62 -2.76 12.56
C SER A 219 0.28 -2.57 11.83
N ALA A 220 -0.27 -3.65 11.24
CA ALA A 220 -1.53 -3.61 10.51
C ALA A 220 -2.73 -3.33 11.42
N LYS A 221 -2.84 -4.03 12.54
CA LYS A 221 -3.93 -3.91 13.52
C LYS A 221 -4.01 -2.47 14.08
N ASN A 222 -2.86 -1.87 14.37
CA ASN A 222 -2.75 -0.54 14.95
C ASN A 222 -2.66 0.59 13.91
N ILE A 223 -2.68 0.28 12.62
CA ILE A 223 -2.51 1.24 11.52
C ILE A 223 -1.36 2.21 11.86
N CYS A 224 -0.18 1.64 12.11
CA CYS A 224 1.02 2.38 12.48
C CYS A 224 2.24 1.86 11.71
N ALA A 225 3.30 2.66 11.72
CA ALA A 225 4.62 2.14 11.38
C ALA A 225 5.22 1.46 12.61
N TYR A 226 6.00 0.42 12.39
CA TYR A 226 6.68 -0.32 13.43
C TYR A 226 8.16 -0.50 13.07
N LEU A 227 9.04 0.09 13.88
CA LEU A 227 10.48 0.05 13.71
C LEU A 227 11.08 -0.91 14.74
N TYR A 228 11.55 -2.05 14.30
CA TYR A 228 12.20 -3.07 15.13
C TYR A 228 13.72 -2.96 15.03
N CYS A 229 14.40 -2.88 16.16
CA CYS A 229 15.85 -2.77 16.26
C CYS A 229 16.41 -3.86 17.21
N GLY A 230 17.03 -4.89 16.64
CA GLY A 230 17.56 -6.03 17.39
C GLY A 230 19.04 -5.91 17.73
N ALA A 231 19.43 -6.39 18.93
CA ALA A 231 20.82 -6.56 19.33
C ALA A 231 21.57 -7.54 18.39
N GLY A 232 22.86 -7.32 18.24
CA GLY A 232 23.66 -8.06 17.27
C GLY A 232 25.06 -8.41 17.74
N GLU A 233 26.07 -8.06 16.96
CA GLU A 233 27.45 -8.41 17.18
C GLU A 233 27.97 -7.81 18.49
N GLY A 234 28.73 -8.61 19.22
CA GLY A 234 29.44 -8.19 20.46
C GLY A 234 28.75 -8.63 21.75
N GLU A 235 27.51 -9.10 21.69
CA GLU A 235 26.87 -9.78 22.83
C GLU A 235 27.58 -11.11 23.17
N SER A 236 27.46 -11.55 24.44
CA SER A 236 28.00 -12.83 24.83
C SER A 236 27.32 -14.00 24.14
N THR A 237 28.09 -14.96 23.69
CA THR A 237 27.61 -16.19 23.06
C THR A 237 27.71 -17.40 23.99
N SER A 238 27.63 -17.18 25.33
CA SER A 238 27.67 -18.28 26.28
C SER A 238 26.55 -19.29 26.03
N ASP A 239 25.33 -18.80 25.85
CA ASP A 239 24.16 -19.64 25.56
C ASP A 239 23.31 -19.09 24.41
N MET A 240 23.36 -17.78 24.11
CA MET A 240 22.53 -17.09 23.15
C MET A 240 23.37 -16.51 22.00
N VAL A 241 22.79 -16.40 20.83
CA VAL A 241 23.36 -15.67 19.69
C VAL A 241 22.36 -14.61 19.26
N PHE A 242 22.85 -13.40 19.02
CA PHE A 242 22.02 -12.25 18.61
C PHE A 242 22.31 -11.88 17.17
N SER A 243 21.27 -11.78 16.36
CA SER A 243 21.40 -11.69 14.90
C SER A 243 21.52 -10.28 14.34
N GLY A 244 21.27 -9.25 15.13
CA GLY A 244 21.21 -7.87 14.64
C GLY A 244 20.07 -7.61 13.66
N HIS A 245 19.02 -8.41 13.71
CA HIS A 245 17.87 -8.31 12.82
C HIS A 245 17.13 -6.99 13.05
N CYS A 246 17.01 -6.17 11.98
CA CYS A 246 16.26 -4.92 12.00
C CYS A 246 15.31 -4.86 10.82
N PHE A 247 14.12 -4.31 11.03
CA PHE A 247 13.14 -4.13 9.96
C PHE A 247 12.12 -3.03 10.29
N ALA A 248 11.43 -2.56 9.26
CA ALA A 248 10.38 -1.58 9.39
C ALA A 248 9.13 -2.02 8.63
N TYR A 249 7.98 -1.97 9.31
CA TYR A 249 6.66 -2.16 8.72
C TYR A 249 5.87 -0.85 8.70
N GLU A 250 4.95 -0.71 7.76
CA GLU A 250 3.99 0.39 7.67
C GLU A 250 2.61 -0.16 7.34
N ASN A 251 1.70 -0.13 8.31
CA ASN A 251 0.35 -0.70 8.17
C ASN A 251 0.38 -2.11 7.54
N GLY A 252 1.18 -3.02 8.15
CA GLY A 252 1.34 -4.40 7.72
C GLY A 252 2.19 -4.62 6.47
N THR A 253 2.77 -3.58 5.88
CA THR A 253 3.64 -3.70 4.71
C THR A 253 5.10 -3.61 5.13
N LEU A 254 5.93 -4.60 4.82
CA LEU A 254 7.36 -4.54 5.02
C LEU A 254 7.97 -3.47 4.11
N LEU A 255 8.64 -2.48 4.70
CA LEU A 255 9.31 -1.40 3.96
C LEU A 255 10.76 -1.72 3.67
N ALA A 256 11.47 -2.21 4.68
CA ALA A 256 12.88 -2.54 4.60
C ALA A 256 13.24 -3.57 5.67
N GLU A 257 14.26 -4.35 5.40
CA GLU A 257 14.79 -5.38 6.30
C GLU A 257 16.32 -5.43 6.19
N LYS A 258 17.00 -5.44 7.32
CA LYS A 258 18.37 -5.86 7.50
C LYS A 258 18.32 -7.29 8.01
N ALA A 259 18.70 -8.23 7.17
CA ALA A 259 18.58 -9.66 7.44
C ALA A 259 19.31 -10.07 8.75
N PRO A 260 18.86 -11.15 9.40
CA PRO A 260 19.62 -11.75 10.49
C PRO A 260 21.07 -12.03 10.07
N PHE A 261 22.01 -11.78 10.98
CA PHE A 261 23.46 -12.02 10.82
C PHE A 261 24.17 -11.14 9.78
N ASP A 262 23.51 -10.12 9.23
CA ASP A 262 24.17 -9.09 8.43
C ASP A 262 24.87 -8.07 9.34
N TYR A 263 26.04 -8.43 9.85
CA TYR A 263 26.84 -7.54 10.71
C TYR A 263 27.67 -6.53 9.93
N ALA A 264 27.80 -6.69 8.61
CA ALA A 264 28.51 -5.72 7.77
C ALA A 264 27.75 -4.38 7.68
N ASN A 265 26.43 -4.44 7.82
CA ASN A 265 25.57 -3.26 7.86
C ASN A 265 25.04 -3.06 9.29
N ASP A 266 25.46 -1.98 9.91
CA ASP A 266 25.02 -1.64 11.28
C ASP A 266 23.79 -0.71 11.32
N MET A 267 23.20 -0.38 10.16
CA MET A 267 22.09 0.56 10.07
C MET A 267 21.12 0.21 8.94
N LEU A 268 19.86 0.13 9.26
CA LEU A 268 18.74 0.09 8.31
C LEU A 268 18.10 1.47 8.22
N ILE A 269 17.96 2.02 7.02
CA ILE A 269 17.30 3.31 6.79
C ILE A 269 16.11 3.10 5.84
N THR A 270 14.97 3.72 6.17
CA THR A 270 13.79 3.75 5.29
C THR A 270 12.94 4.99 5.56
N GLU A 271 11.93 5.22 4.72
CA GLU A 271 10.97 6.31 4.88
C GLU A 271 9.59 5.77 5.25
N ILE A 272 8.97 6.38 6.27
CA ILE A 272 7.59 6.12 6.71
C ILE A 272 6.69 7.22 6.16
N ASP A 273 5.54 6.85 5.64
CA ASP A 273 4.51 7.78 5.17
C ASP A 273 3.44 8.03 6.25
N LEU A 274 3.67 9.06 7.07
CA LEU A 274 2.72 9.46 8.12
C LEU A 274 1.37 9.91 7.53
N GLY A 275 1.39 10.56 6.36
CA GLY A 275 0.18 10.99 5.67
C GLY A 275 -0.73 9.82 5.25
N ARG A 276 -0.13 8.72 4.78
CA ARG A 276 -0.84 7.46 4.49
C ARG A 276 -1.47 6.87 5.76
N LEU A 277 -0.70 6.78 6.83
CA LEU A 277 -1.22 6.23 8.11
C LEU A 277 -2.40 7.03 8.63
N LEU A 278 -2.32 8.35 8.59
CA LEU A 278 -3.43 9.24 8.97
C LEU A 278 -4.64 9.10 8.04
N TYR A 279 -4.41 8.94 6.74
CA TYR A 279 -5.48 8.70 5.77
C TYR A 279 -6.20 7.38 6.06
N ASP A 280 -5.45 6.30 6.28
CA ASP A 280 -6.01 4.99 6.61
C ASP A 280 -6.79 5.01 7.94
N ARG A 281 -6.27 5.67 8.99
CA ARG A 281 -6.98 5.84 10.27
C ARG A 281 -8.29 6.63 10.14
N ARG A 282 -8.33 7.67 9.30
CA ARG A 282 -9.58 8.43 9.03
C ARG A 282 -10.64 7.60 8.30
N ARG A 283 -10.23 6.64 7.48
CA ARG A 283 -11.14 5.77 6.72
C ARG A 283 -11.70 4.61 7.55
N VAL A 284 -10.95 4.13 8.51
CA VAL A 284 -11.31 2.99 9.37
C VAL A 284 -11.92 3.54 10.65
N ASN A 285 -13.23 3.81 10.63
CA ASN A 285 -13.95 4.40 11.76
C ASN A 285 -13.92 3.53 13.03
N SER A 286 -13.81 2.22 12.91
CA SER A 286 -13.66 1.30 14.03
C SER A 286 -12.33 1.48 14.79
N PHE A 287 -11.27 1.99 14.15
CA PHE A 287 -10.03 2.33 14.82
C PHE A 287 -10.21 3.46 15.83
N CYS A 288 -11.05 4.45 15.51
CA CYS A 288 -11.30 5.61 16.38
C CYS A 288 -12.31 5.34 17.52
N ALA A 289 -13.14 4.29 17.43
CA ALA A 289 -14.22 4.03 18.37
C ALA A 289 -13.75 3.70 19.82
N GLY A 290 -12.49 3.27 19.99
CA GLY A 290 -11.89 2.95 21.28
C GLY A 290 -11.03 4.08 21.90
N ASN A 291 -10.76 5.16 21.18
CA ASN A 291 -9.75 6.16 21.55
C ASN A 291 -10.17 7.14 22.64
N ALA A 292 -11.45 7.20 22.99
CA ALA A 292 -11.98 8.20 23.92
C ALA A 292 -11.51 8.04 25.40
N ALA A 293 -10.87 6.93 25.74
CA ALA A 293 -10.49 6.61 27.13
C ALA A 293 -8.97 6.72 27.42
N HIS A 294 -8.12 7.05 26.43
CA HIS A 294 -6.67 6.99 26.61
C HIS A 294 -6.06 8.40 26.52
N SER A 295 -6.02 9.11 27.66
CA SER A 295 -5.14 10.26 27.82
C SER A 295 -3.70 9.75 28.00
N GLY A 296 -2.99 9.52 26.90
CA GLY A 296 -1.55 9.21 26.96
C GLY A 296 -0.76 10.41 27.48
N LEU A 297 0.31 10.16 28.24
CA LEU A 297 1.26 11.22 28.57
C LEU A 297 2.01 11.61 27.28
N PHE A 298 1.97 12.91 26.93
CA PHE A 298 2.72 13.44 25.80
C PHE A 298 3.99 14.13 26.31
N VAL A 299 5.09 13.86 25.59
CA VAL A 299 6.36 14.54 25.77
C VAL A 299 6.68 15.29 24.48
N ASP A 300 6.62 16.60 24.54
CA ASP A 300 6.88 17.44 23.38
C ASP A 300 8.38 17.61 23.13
N PHE A 301 8.79 17.61 21.86
CA PHE A 301 10.15 17.90 21.44
C PHE A 301 10.17 18.66 20.11
N SER A 302 11.28 19.33 19.81
CA SER A 302 11.48 20.06 18.56
C SER A 302 12.73 19.54 17.83
N LEU A 303 12.66 19.48 16.51
CA LEU A 303 13.80 19.21 15.63
C LEU A 303 14.52 20.50 15.18
N GLY A 304 13.97 21.66 15.55
CA GLY A 304 14.53 22.98 15.22
C GLY A 304 14.24 23.46 13.80
N PHE A 305 13.08 23.07 13.24
CA PHE A 305 12.59 23.60 11.96
C PHE A 305 11.62 24.78 12.16
N GLY A 306 10.92 24.84 13.31
CA GLY A 306 10.04 25.94 13.71
C GLY A 306 10.64 26.75 14.86
N SER A 307 10.24 28.01 14.99
CA SER A 307 10.69 28.89 16.08
C SER A 307 9.84 28.72 17.34
N CYS A 308 8.53 28.52 17.21
CA CYS A 308 7.57 28.31 18.29
C CYS A 308 6.31 27.64 17.73
N GLY A 309 6.30 26.30 17.65
CA GLY A 309 5.17 25.53 17.14
C GLY A 309 5.42 24.94 15.75
N PRO A 310 4.35 24.53 15.02
CA PRO A 310 4.50 23.88 13.72
C PRO A 310 5.30 24.73 12.72
N ALA A 311 6.29 24.11 12.10
CA ALA A 311 7.07 24.76 11.05
C ALA A 311 6.18 25.01 9.81
N PRO A 312 6.31 26.17 9.13
CA PRO A 312 5.71 26.38 7.83
C PRO A 312 6.08 25.25 6.87
N HIS A 313 5.14 24.86 6.01
CA HIS A 313 5.35 23.73 5.09
C HIS A 313 6.58 23.94 4.18
N GLU A 314 6.85 25.18 3.77
CA GLU A 314 8.02 25.57 2.98
C GLU A 314 9.34 25.34 3.71
N ASP A 315 9.37 25.47 5.04
CA ASP A 315 10.56 25.33 5.87
C ASP A 315 10.88 23.87 6.23
N LEU A 316 9.92 22.97 6.04
CA LEU A 316 10.15 21.56 6.26
C LEU A 316 11.05 20.98 5.15
N PRO A 317 12.07 20.19 5.49
CA PRO A 317 12.92 19.57 4.49
C PRO A 317 12.14 18.57 3.64
N GLU A 318 12.46 18.50 2.37
CA GLU A 318 12.04 17.40 1.52
C GLU A 318 12.83 16.14 1.91
N THR A 319 12.14 15.05 2.19
CA THR A 319 12.76 13.76 2.53
C THR A 319 13.18 13.06 1.24
N GLU A 320 14.45 12.79 1.04
CA GLU A 320 14.90 11.94 -0.06
C GLU A 320 14.28 10.56 0.07
N LEU A 321 13.64 10.06 -0.99
CA LEU A 321 12.98 8.77 -1.01
C LEU A 321 13.91 7.71 -1.58
N THR A 322 14.18 6.67 -0.79
CA THR A 322 14.95 5.49 -1.19
C THR A 322 14.08 4.24 -1.30
N ARG A 323 12.90 4.27 -0.67
CA ARG A 323 11.95 3.15 -0.73
C ARG A 323 11.42 2.92 -2.14
N ARG A 324 11.11 1.67 -2.44
CA ARG A 324 10.53 1.30 -3.73
C ARG A 324 9.02 1.51 -3.73
N PHE A 325 8.52 2.05 -4.83
CA PHE A 325 7.10 2.13 -5.16
C PHE A 325 6.85 1.25 -6.37
N PRO A 326 5.97 0.22 -6.26
CA PRO A 326 5.70 -0.66 -7.41
C PRO A 326 5.08 0.12 -8.57
N ARG A 327 5.62 -0.05 -9.79
CA ARG A 327 5.07 0.54 -11.02
C ARG A 327 3.64 0.03 -11.29
N ASN A 328 3.41 -1.25 -11.02
CA ASN A 328 2.12 -1.90 -11.16
C ASN A 328 1.57 -2.30 -9.75
N PRO A 329 1.01 -1.35 -8.98
CA PRO A 329 0.67 -1.57 -7.58
C PRO A 329 -0.49 -2.57 -7.37
N PHE A 330 -1.22 -2.91 -8.43
CA PHE A 330 -2.26 -3.94 -8.40
C PHE A 330 -1.74 -5.35 -8.65
N VAL A 331 -0.49 -5.47 -9.10
CA VAL A 331 0.11 -6.75 -9.53
C VAL A 331 1.15 -7.19 -8.50
N PRO A 332 1.00 -8.36 -7.87
CA PRO A 332 2.03 -8.92 -6.99
C PRO A 332 3.36 -9.13 -7.72
N HIS A 333 4.47 -8.97 -7.02
CA HIS A 333 5.80 -9.24 -7.55
C HIS A 333 6.15 -10.74 -7.54
N ASP A 334 5.67 -11.47 -6.55
CA ASP A 334 5.88 -12.91 -6.44
C ASP A 334 4.94 -13.68 -7.37
N GLU A 335 5.49 -14.60 -8.16
CA GLU A 335 4.72 -15.35 -9.17
C GLU A 335 3.71 -16.33 -8.53
N ASN A 336 4.02 -16.93 -7.38
CA ASN A 336 3.11 -17.82 -6.68
C ASN A 336 1.93 -17.03 -6.09
N GLU A 337 2.21 -15.87 -5.51
CA GLU A 337 1.17 -14.96 -5.04
C GLU A 337 0.28 -14.47 -6.19
N LEU A 338 0.91 -14.11 -7.34
CA LEU A 338 0.18 -13.69 -8.54
C LEU A 338 -0.75 -14.80 -9.06
N ASN A 339 -0.27 -16.05 -9.12
CA ASN A 339 -1.06 -17.20 -9.55
C ASN A 339 -2.23 -17.48 -8.60
N ALA A 340 -1.99 -17.45 -7.29
CA ALA A 340 -3.04 -17.60 -6.28
C ALA A 340 -4.11 -16.50 -6.42
N ARG A 341 -3.69 -15.25 -6.52
CA ARG A 341 -4.60 -14.10 -6.70
C ARG A 341 -5.38 -14.17 -8.03
N ALA A 342 -4.75 -14.58 -9.13
CA ALA A 342 -5.44 -14.72 -10.41
C ALA A 342 -6.56 -15.77 -10.35
N LYS A 343 -6.32 -16.90 -9.67
CA LYS A 343 -7.35 -17.92 -9.39
C LYS A 343 -8.51 -17.36 -8.58
N ASP A 344 -8.20 -16.61 -7.52
CA ASP A 344 -9.21 -16.01 -6.64
C ASP A 344 -10.01 -14.93 -7.36
N ILE A 345 -9.38 -14.08 -8.17
CA ILE A 345 -10.04 -13.06 -8.99
C ILE A 345 -11.09 -13.71 -9.89
N LEU A 346 -10.71 -14.70 -10.68
CA LEU A 346 -11.62 -15.42 -11.57
C LEU A 346 -12.75 -16.11 -10.79
N THR A 347 -12.46 -16.59 -9.59
CA THR A 347 -13.47 -17.24 -8.73
C THR A 347 -14.47 -16.22 -8.19
N ILE A 348 -14.00 -15.06 -7.72
CA ILE A 348 -14.87 -13.99 -7.22
C ILE A 348 -15.77 -13.46 -8.36
N GLN A 349 -15.22 -13.25 -9.55
CA GLN A 349 -15.99 -12.83 -10.74
C GLN A 349 -17.10 -13.85 -11.07
N ALA A 350 -16.72 -15.14 -11.16
CA ALA A 350 -17.62 -16.22 -11.52
C ALA A 350 -18.73 -16.43 -10.48
N LEU A 351 -18.39 -16.39 -9.18
CA LEU A 351 -19.38 -16.52 -8.10
C LEU A 351 -20.35 -15.34 -8.05
N GLY A 352 -19.86 -14.11 -8.28
CA GLY A 352 -20.73 -12.95 -8.37
C GLY A 352 -21.73 -13.06 -9.51
N LEU A 353 -21.26 -13.45 -10.70
CA LEU A 353 -22.13 -13.67 -11.86
C LEU A 353 -23.08 -14.85 -11.64
N LYS A 354 -22.60 -16.00 -11.17
CA LYS A 354 -23.40 -17.16 -10.81
C LYS A 354 -24.59 -16.77 -9.94
N ARG A 355 -24.32 -16.08 -8.83
CA ARG A 355 -25.38 -15.65 -7.90
C ARG A 355 -26.43 -14.76 -8.57
N ARG A 356 -26.00 -13.87 -9.48
CA ARG A 356 -26.92 -12.99 -10.22
C ARG A 356 -27.79 -13.80 -11.18
N LEU A 357 -27.22 -14.72 -11.95
CA LEU A 357 -27.92 -15.59 -12.88
C LEU A 357 -28.97 -16.49 -12.16
N GLU A 358 -28.58 -17.09 -11.05
CA GLU A 358 -29.49 -17.90 -10.23
C GLU A 358 -30.65 -17.07 -9.66
N HIS A 359 -30.36 -15.88 -9.13
CA HIS A 359 -31.36 -15.02 -8.50
C HIS A 359 -32.40 -14.50 -9.51
N THR A 360 -31.96 -14.14 -10.71
CA THR A 360 -32.84 -13.64 -11.76
C THR A 360 -33.51 -14.75 -12.57
N HIS A 361 -33.20 -16.00 -12.27
CA HIS A 361 -33.66 -17.16 -13.04
C HIS A 361 -33.38 -17.03 -14.54
N SER A 362 -32.24 -16.41 -14.87
CA SER A 362 -31.84 -16.20 -16.27
C SER A 362 -31.61 -17.53 -16.97
N MET A 363 -32.03 -17.60 -18.24
CA MET A 363 -31.85 -18.78 -19.10
C MET A 363 -30.63 -18.64 -20.02
N SER A 364 -29.96 -17.48 -19.98
CA SER A 364 -28.76 -17.21 -20.75
C SER A 364 -27.93 -16.08 -20.14
N ALA A 365 -26.65 -16.02 -20.48
CA ALA A 365 -25.77 -14.88 -20.25
C ALA A 365 -25.30 -14.35 -21.62
N VAL A 366 -25.65 -13.10 -21.96
CA VAL A 366 -25.29 -12.50 -23.24
C VAL A 366 -24.08 -11.58 -23.05
N ILE A 367 -23.06 -11.73 -23.90
CA ILE A 367 -21.81 -10.98 -23.77
C ILE A 367 -21.30 -10.53 -25.14
N GLY A 368 -20.95 -9.25 -25.26
CA GLY A 368 -20.30 -8.71 -26.46
C GLY A 368 -18.82 -9.13 -26.52
N ILE A 369 -18.39 -9.74 -27.61
CA ILE A 369 -17.01 -10.20 -27.82
C ILE A 369 -16.37 -9.40 -28.94
N SER A 370 -15.37 -8.58 -28.60
CA SER A 370 -14.53 -7.85 -29.54
C SER A 370 -13.30 -8.64 -30.02
N GLY A 371 -12.88 -9.67 -29.27
CA GLY A 371 -11.60 -10.35 -29.45
C GLY A 371 -10.44 -9.69 -28.70
N GLY A 372 -10.73 -8.67 -27.87
CA GLY A 372 -9.76 -8.02 -26.99
C GLY A 372 -9.74 -8.59 -25.57
N LEU A 373 -8.79 -8.13 -24.75
CA LEU A 373 -8.50 -8.65 -23.40
C LEU A 373 -9.70 -8.61 -22.44
N ASP A 374 -10.44 -7.51 -22.42
CA ASP A 374 -11.53 -7.31 -21.46
C ASP A 374 -12.69 -8.25 -21.70
N SER A 375 -13.08 -8.36 -22.98
CA SER A 375 -14.13 -9.30 -23.40
C SER A 375 -13.69 -10.75 -23.20
N ALA A 376 -12.40 -11.07 -23.40
CA ALA A 376 -11.85 -12.39 -23.14
C ALA A 376 -11.95 -12.74 -21.65
N LEU A 377 -11.51 -11.86 -20.74
CA LEU A 377 -11.60 -12.09 -19.29
C LEU A 377 -13.05 -12.27 -18.85
N ALA A 378 -13.97 -11.42 -19.32
CA ALA A 378 -15.38 -11.53 -18.99
C ALA A 378 -15.99 -12.86 -19.47
N LEU A 379 -15.61 -13.33 -20.66
CA LEU A 379 -16.05 -14.62 -21.18
C LEU A 379 -15.48 -15.80 -20.36
N LEU A 380 -14.22 -15.73 -19.94
CA LEU A 380 -13.62 -16.74 -19.03
C LEU A 380 -14.37 -16.80 -17.70
N ALA A 381 -14.73 -15.65 -17.13
CA ALA A 381 -15.53 -15.58 -15.90
C ALA A 381 -16.93 -16.15 -16.09
N ALA A 382 -17.58 -15.89 -17.24
CA ALA A 382 -18.89 -16.43 -17.56
C ALA A 382 -18.86 -17.95 -17.77
N ALA A 383 -17.86 -18.47 -18.50
CA ALA A 383 -17.67 -19.92 -18.67
C ALA A 383 -17.44 -20.62 -17.31
N LYS A 384 -16.60 -20.04 -16.44
CA LYS A 384 -16.37 -20.54 -15.09
C LYS A 384 -17.64 -20.49 -14.22
N ALA A 385 -18.50 -19.47 -14.40
CA ALA A 385 -19.78 -19.41 -13.70
C ALA A 385 -20.68 -20.58 -14.09
N CYS A 386 -20.75 -20.95 -15.39
CA CYS A 386 -21.47 -22.12 -15.86
C CYS A 386 -20.92 -23.43 -15.24
N ASP A 387 -19.59 -23.59 -15.22
CA ASP A 387 -18.95 -24.75 -14.58
C ASP A 387 -19.33 -24.87 -13.09
N LEU A 388 -19.36 -23.74 -12.36
CA LEU A 388 -19.76 -23.69 -10.96
C LEU A 388 -21.26 -23.91 -10.74
N MET A 389 -22.09 -23.69 -11.75
CA MET A 389 -23.53 -24.00 -11.74
C MET A 389 -23.81 -25.44 -12.17
N GLY A 390 -22.82 -26.14 -12.74
CA GLY A 390 -23.01 -27.47 -13.32
C GLY A 390 -23.88 -27.51 -14.57
N ILE A 391 -23.84 -26.41 -15.36
CA ILE A 391 -24.62 -26.27 -16.61
C ILE A 391 -23.71 -26.19 -17.82
N ASP A 392 -24.28 -26.48 -19.01
CA ASP A 392 -23.54 -26.40 -20.27
C ASP A 392 -23.10 -24.94 -20.55
N ARG A 393 -21.86 -24.75 -20.96
CA ARG A 393 -21.32 -23.44 -21.36
C ARG A 393 -22.02 -22.83 -22.57
N LYS A 394 -22.82 -23.58 -23.33
CA LYS A 394 -23.72 -23.07 -24.36
C LYS A 394 -24.77 -22.09 -23.81
N PHE A 395 -24.98 -22.05 -22.52
CA PHE A 395 -25.76 -21.04 -21.79
C PHE A 395 -25.21 -19.63 -22.02
N VAL A 396 -23.92 -19.50 -22.31
CA VAL A 396 -23.29 -18.22 -22.62
C VAL A 396 -23.41 -17.94 -24.11
N HIS A 397 -24.09 -16.86 -24.45
CA HIS A 397 -24.27 -16.35 -25.79
C HIS A 397 -23.28 -15.22 -26.07
N ALA A 398 -22.17 -15.54 -26.68
CA ALA A 398 -21.15 -14.58 -27.10
C ALA A 398 -21.55 -13.95 -28.44
N VAL A 399 -21.53 -12.62 -28.53
CA VAL A 399 -22.02 -11.88 -29.70
C VAL A 399 -20.87 -11.03 -30.26
N THR A 400 -20.40 -11.37 -31.47
CA THR A 400 -19.52 -10.49 -32.23
C THR A 400 -20.34 -9.64 -33.20
N MET A 401 -20.08 -8.33 -33.19
CA MET A 401 -20.85 -7.34 -33.95
C MET A 401 -19.93 -6.52 -34.86
N PRO A 402 -19.49 -7.08 -35.99
CA PRO A 402 -18.62 -6.38 -36.93
C PRO A 402 -19.26 -5.05 -37.41
N CYS A 403 -18.44 -3.98 -37.40
CA CYS A 403 -18.78 -2.66 -37.90
C CYS A 403 -17.51 -2.06 -38.57
N PHE A 404 -17.50 -0.77 -38.84
CA PHE A 404 -16.49 -0.08 -39.67
C PHE A 404 -15.06 -0.22 -39.20
N GLY A 405 -14.80 -0.34 -37.90
CA GLY A 405 -13.45 -0.46 -37.29
C GLY A 405 -13.00 -1.88 -36.96
N THR A 406 -13.84 -2.89 -37.19
CA THR A 406 -13.52 -4.27 -36.81
C THR A 406 -12.48 -4.86 -37.77
N THR A 407 -11.35 -5.33 -37.25
CA THR A 407 -10.31 -6.00 -38.04
C THR A 407 -10.59 -7.50 -38.17
N GLU A 408 -10.09 -8.13 -39.25
CA GLU A 408 -10.25 -9.58 -39.42
C GLU A 408 -9.53 -10.36 -38.33
N HIS A 409 -8.39 -9.87 -37.83
CA HIS A 409 -7.61 -10.49 -36.77
C HIS A 409 -8.40 -10.59 -35.45
N THR A 410 -9.00 -9.49 -34.99
CA THR A 410 -9.78 -9.48 -33.74
C THR A 410 -11.05 -10.30 -33.85
N LYS A 411 -11.68 -10.30 -35.02
CA LYS A 411 -12.83 -11.16 -35.32
C LYS A 411 -12.44 -12.65 -35.23
N GLN A 412 -11.30 -13.04 -35.81
CA GLN A 412 -10.79 -14.42 -35.73
C GLN A 412 -10.49 -14.82 -34.29
N ASN A 413 -9.86 -13.94 -33.49
CA ASN A 413 -9.64 -14.16 -32.06
C ASN A 413 -10.96 -14.41 -31.29
N ALA A 414 -11.99 -13.60 -31.58
CA ALA A 414 -13.30 -13.76 -30.93
C ALA A 414 -13.93 -15.12 -31.28
N VAL A 415 -13.90 -15.53 -32.54
CA VAL A 415 -14.44 -16.83 -33.01
C VAL A 415 -13.66 -17.99 -32.39
N ALA A 416 -12.32 -17.94 -32.44
CA ALA A 416 -11.46 -18.99 -31.88
C ALA A 416 -11.67 -19.16 -30.38
N LEU A 417 -11.79 -18.04 -29.63
CA LEU A 417 -12.02 -18.05 -28.20
C LEU A 417 -13.36 -18.71 -27.85
N CYS A 418 -14.44 -18.34 -28.54
CA CYS A 418 -15.77 -18.90 -28.32
C CYS A 418 -15.81 -20.41 -28.61
N ASN A 419 -15.23 -20.84 -29.71
CA ASN A 419 -15.15 -22.25 -30.08
C ASN A 419 -14.35 -23.06 -29.07
N SER A 420 -13.20 -22.55 -28.64
CA SER A 420 -12.32 -23.23 -27.67
C SER A 420 -12.95 -23.34 -26.28
N LEU A 421 -13.84 -22.41 -25.89
CA LEU A 421 -14.58 -22.45 -24.63
C LEU A 421 -15.89 -23.26 -24.72
N GLY A 422 -16.39 -23.55 -25.92
CA GLY A 422 -17.65 -24.28 -26.14
C GLY A 422 -18.90 -23.45 -25.84
N VAL A 423 -18.84 -22.13 -25.98
CA VAL A 423 -19.97 -21.22 -25.81
C VAL A 423 -20.74 -21.02 -27.12
N THR A 424 -21.97 -20.51 -27.05
CA THR A 424 -22.79 -20.20 -28.22
C THR A 424 -22.33 -18.89 -28.87
N LEU A 425 -21.91 -18.92 -30.12
CA LEU A 425 -21.44 -17.73 -30.84
C LEU A 425 -22.53 -17.20 -31.79
N HIS A 426 -22.79 -15.89 -31.75
CA HIS A 426 -23.58 -15.15 -32.71
C HIS A 426 -22.72 -14.13 -33.43
N THR A 427 -22.90 -14.04 -34.77
CA THR A 427 -22.29 -12.99 -35.58
C THR A 427 -23.38 -12.10 -36.15
N ILE A 428 -23.45 -10.87 -35.66
CA ILE A 428 -24.50 -9.89 -36.03
C ILE A 428 -23.84 -8.63 -36.60
N PRO A 429 -23.71 -8.50 -37.94
CA PRO A 429 -23.18 -7.28 -38.54
C PRO A 429 -24.13 -6.11 -38.27
N ILE A 430 -23.58 -5.00 -37.74
CA ILE A 430 -24.40 -3.82 -37.37
C ILE A 430 -24.19 -2.62 -38.29
N ALA A 431 -23.36 -2.70 -39.31
CA ALA A 431 -22.99 -1.57 -40.16
C ALA A 431 -24.23 -0.91 -40.84
N ASP A 432 -25.17 -1.69 -41.35
CA ASP A 432 -26.35 -1.16 -42.02
C ASP A 432 -27.31 -0.49 -41.03
N SER A 433 -27.46 -1.01 -39.84
CA SER A 433 -28.23 -0.39 -38.77
C SER A 433 -27.63 0.96 -38.33
N VAL A 434 -26.30 1.03 -38.22
CA VAL A 434 -25.59 2.28 -37.90
C VAL A 434 -25.75 3.29 -39.04
N ARG A 435 -25.63 2.88 -40.30
CA ARG A 435 -25.89 3.75 -41.46
C ARG A 435 -27.34 4.28 -41.51
N SER A 436 -28.29 3.42 -41.16
CA SER A 436 -29.69 3.89 -41.06
C SER A 436 -29.82 4.96 -39.98
N HIS A 437 -29.24 4.72 -38.81
CA HIS A 437 -29.23 5.69 -37.72
C HIS A 437 -28.53 6.99 -38.10
N PHE A 438 -27.40 6.96 -38.82
CA PHE A 438 -26.74 8.17 -39.32
C PHE A 438 -27.67 8.99 -40.24
N ARG A 439 -28.39 8.33 -41.14
CA ARG A 439 -29.39 9.02 -41.99
C ARG A 439 -30.51 9.68 -41.17
N ASP A 440 -31.03 8.98 -40.14
CA ASP A 440 -32.12 9.48 -39.30
C ASP A 440 -31.73 10.74 -38.52
N ILE A 441 -30.46 10.83 -38.06
CA ILE A 441 -29.93 11.97 -37.30
C ILE A 441 -29.21 13.01 -38.18
N GLY A 442 -29.14 12.81 -39.50
CA GLY A 442 -28.43 13.69 -40.43
C GLY A 442 -26.93 13.74 -40.28
N HIS A 443 -26.30 12.65 -39.79
CA HIS A 443 -24.83 12.54 -39.64
C HIS A 443 -24.19 12.06 -40.94
N ASP A 444 -23.10 12.74 -41.34
CA ASP A 444 -22.28 12.33 -42.48
C ASP A 444 -21.33 11.18 -42.09
N GLU A 445 -21.47 10.01 -42.76
CA GLU A 445 -20.62 8.82 -42.49
C GLU A 445 -19.11 9.10 -42.67
N THR A 446 -18.74 10.09 -43.49
CA THR A 446 -17.34 10.48 -43.69
C THR A 446 -16.75 11.29 -42.52
N CYS A 447 -17.61 11.81 -41.64
CA CYS A 447 -17.20 12.58 -40.46
C CYS A 447 -16.91 11.65 -39.26
N HIS A 448 -15.68 11.24 -39.08
CA HIS A 448 -15.22 10.32 -38.04
C HIS A 448 -15.04 11.02 -36.67
N ASN A 449 -16.11 11.63 -36.17
CA ASN A 449 -16.13 12.32 -34.89
C ASN A 449 -16.75 11.45 -33.76
N VAL A 450 -16.96 12.06 -32.58
CA VAL A 450 -17.53 11.38 -31.41
C VAL A 450 -18.93 10.80 -31.67
N VAL A 451 -19.69 11.35 -32.62
CA VAL A 451 -21.04 10.82 -33.01
C VAL A 451 -20.85 9.50 -33.74
N TYR A 452 -19.90 9.45 -34.69
CA TYR A 452 -19.55 8.25 -35.43
C TYR A 452 -19.15 7.09 -34.52
N GLU A 453 -18.29 7.34 -33.52
CA GLU A 453 -17.84 6.32 -32.57
C GLU A 453 -18.97 5.89 -31.63
N ASN A 454 -19.66 6.86 -31.01
CA ASN A 454 -20.70 6.59 -30.02
C ASN A 454 -21.92 5.87 -30.60
N ALA A 455 -22.30 6.15 -31.84
CA ALA A 455 -23.42 5.48 -32.50
C ALA A 455 -23.16 3.97 -32.65
N GLN A 456 -21.94 3.59 -33.03
CA GLN A 456 -21.54 2.18 -33.12
C GLN A 456 -21.58 1.49 -31.75
N ALA A 457 -21.03 2.13 -30.72
CA ALA A 457 -21.00 1.57 -29.35
C ALA A 457 -22.42 1.39 -28.79
N ARG A 458 -23.31 2.37 -28.97
CA ARG A 458 -24.71 2.26 -28.55
C ARG A 458 -25.50 1.22 -29.33
N MET A 459 -25.26 1.08 -30.64
CA MET A 459 -25.89 0.05 -31.47
C MET A 459 -25.53 -1.34 -30.99
N ARG A 460 -24.25 -1.57 -30.60
CA ARG A 460 -23.82 -2.84 -29.99
C ARG A 460 -24.59 -3.12 -28.71
N THR A 461 -24.69 -2.15 -27.82
CA THR A 461 -25.45 -2.29 -26.56
C THR A 461 -26.93 -2.56 -26.80
N LEU A 462 -27.57 -1.87 -27.73
CA LEU A 462 -28.97 -2.11 -28.12
C LEU A 462 -29.19 -3.58 -28.53
N VAL A 463 -28.35 -4.08 -29.44
CA VAL A 463 -28.42 -5.48 -29.91
C VAL A 463 -28.24 -6.48 -28.75
N LEU A 464 -27.29 -6.23 -27.85
CA LEU A 464 -27.05 -7.11 -26.70
C LEU A 464 -28.25 -7.15 -25.74
N MET A 465 -28.84 -5.98 -25.44
CA MET A 465 -30.00 -5.85 -24.53
C MET A 465 -31.22 -6.56 -25.08
N ASP A 466 -31.53 -6.34 -26.37
CA ASP A 466 -32.69 -6.95 -27.02
C ASP A 466 -32.51 -8.47 -27.19
N LEU A 467 -31.28 -8.91 -27.52
CA LEU A 467 -31.00 -10.35 -27.60
C LEU A 467 -31.08 -11.02 -26.21
N ALA A 468 -30.64 -10.35 -25.15
CA ALA A 468 -30.80 -10.85 -23.79
C ALA A 468 -32.27 -11.00 -23.41
N ASN A 469 -33.13 -10.05 -23.79
CA ASN A 469 -34.56 -10.15 -23.58
C ASN A 469 -35.16 -11.34 -24.36
N ALA A 470 -34.79 -11.49 -25.63
CA ALA A 470 -35.27 -12.59 -26.47
C ALA A 470 -34.86 -13.97 -25.94
N LEU A 471 -33.71 -14.06 -25.25
CA LEU A 471 -33.14 -15.28 -24.68
C LEU A 471 -33.44 -15.46 -23.19
N ASN A 472 -34.30 -14.64 -22.58
CA ASN A 472 -34.57 -14.62 -21.14
C ASN A 472 -33.28 -14.59 -20.29
N GLY A 473 -32.33 -13.77 -20.68
CA GLY A 473 -31.01 -13.68 -20.10
C GLY A 473 -30.65 -12.30 -19.59
N LEU A 474 -29.40 -12.14 -19.21
CA LEU A 474 -28.85 -10.85 -18.83
C LEU A 474 -27.56 -10.54 -19.61
N VAL A 475 -27.28 -9.23 -19.76
CA VAL A 475 -26.06 -8.75 -20.40
C VAL A 475 -24.93 -8.67 -19.39
N VAL A 476 -23.82 -9.34 -19.70
CA VAL A 476 -22.57 -9.31 -18.91
C VAL A 476 -21.66 -8.22 -19.46
N GLY A 477 -21.29 -7.27 -18.61
CA GLY A 477 -20.41 -6.16 -18.96
C GLY A 477 -18.93 -6.52 -18.95
N THR A 478 -18.20 -5.95 -19.87
CA THR A 478 -16.77 -6.20 -20.10
C THR A 478 -15.86 -5.06 -19.64
N GLY A 479 -16.40 -3.85 -19.37
CA GLY A 479 -15.65 -2.66 -18.99
C GLY A 479 -14.85 -2.87 -17.69
N ASP A 480 -13.61 -2.41 -17.68
CA ASP A 480 -12.67 -2.58 -16.57
C ASP A 480 -12.56 -1.32 -15.66
N LEU A 481 -11.83 -1.47 -14.56
CA LEU A 481 -11.66 -0.42 -13.56
C LEU A 481 -10.93 0.83 -14.13
N SER A 482 -9.95 0.64 -15.01
CA SER A 482 -9.14 1.73 -15.60
C SER A 482 -9.97 2.56 -16.56
N GLU A 483 -10.79 1.91 -17.41
CA GLU A 483 -11.74 2.58 -18.28
C GLU A 483 -12.77 3.36 -17.49
N LEU A 484 -13.29 2.78 -16.41
CA LEU A 484 -14.23 3.45 -15.52
C LEU A 484 -13.60 4.66 -14.82
N ALA A 485 -12.34 4.59 -14.42
CA ALA A 485 -11.62 5.70 -13.80
C ALA A 485 -11.50 6.90 -14.76
N LEU A 486 -11.12 6.62 -16.01
CA LEU A 486 -10.93 7.63 -17.05
C LEU A 486 -12.24 8.05 -17.74
N GLY A 487 -13.35 7.32 -17.48
CA GLY A 487 -14.59 7.45 -18.24
C GLY A 487 -14.38 7.17 -19.74
N TRP A 488 -13.45 6.26 -20.07
CA TRP A 488 -13.16 5.84 -21.44
C TRP A 488 -14.14 4.75 -21.87
N ALA A 489 -15.38 5.15 -22.00
CA ALA A 489 -16.49 4.34 -22.45
C ALA A 489 -17.59 5.26 -22.96
N THR A 490 -18.37 4.80 -23.92
CA THR A 490 -19.54 5.55 -24.42
C THR A 490 -20.67 5.48 -23.42
N TYR A 491 -21.14 6.64 -22.93
CA TYR A 491 -22.30 6.72 -22.05
C TYR A 491 -23.53 6.09 -22.71
N ASN A 492 -24.20 5.21 -21.97
CA ASN A 492 -25.34 4.40 -22.47
C ASN A 492 -24.95 3.53 -23.69
N GLY A 493 -23.70 3.14 -23.78
CA GLY A 493 -23.14 2.22 -24.76
C GLY A 493 -22.41 1.10 -24.03
N ASP A 494 -21.15 0.91 -24.35
CA ASP A 494 -20.29 -0.15 -23.78
C ASP A 494 -20.08 -0.03 -22.25
N HIS A 495 -20.35 1.12 -21.63
CA HIS A 495 -20.31 1.24 -20.17
C HIS A 495 -21.53 0.62 -19.47
N MET A 496 -22.61 0.31 -20.22
CA MET A 496 -23.84 -0.25 -19.67
C MET A 496 -23.93 -1.76 -19.83
N SER A 497 -24.41 -2.41 -18.79
CA SER A 497 -24.71 -3.85 -18.75
C SER A 497 -25.66 -4.14 -17.59
N MET A 498 -26.07 -5.39 -17.43
CA MET A 498 -26.88 -5.81 -16.28
C MET A 498 -26.01 -6.30 -15.12
N TYR A 499 -24.75 -6.71 -15.41
CA TYR A 499 -23.75 -7.09 -14.42
C TYR A 499 -22.32 -6.94 -14.98
N GLY A 500 -21.50 -6.08 -14.37
CA GLY A 500 -20.12 -5.77 -14.81
C GLY A 500 -19.09 -6.62 -14.11
N VAL A 501 -18.67 -7.75 -14.70
CA VAL A 501 -17.76 -8.70 -14.03
C VAL A 501 -16.32 -8.16 -13.88
N ASN A 502 -15.86 -7.25 -14.75
CA ASN A 502 -14.50 -6.70 -14.75
C ASN A 502 -14.40 -5.35 -14.02
N ALA A 503 -15.51 -4.77 -13.54
CA ALA A 503 -15.55 -3.40 -13.00
C ALA A 503 -14.58 -3.14 -11.83
N GLY A 504 -14.10 -4.18 -11.15
CA GLY A 504 -13.13 -4.10 -10.06
C GLY A 504 -11.69 -4.47 -10.44
N ILE A 505 -11.38 -4.68 -11.74
CA ILE A 505 -10.07 -5.17 -12.19
C ILE A 505 -9.42 -4.13 -13.11
N PRO A 506 -8.23 -3.59 -12.78
CA PRO A 506 -7.54 -2.63 -13.63
C PRO A 506 -6.92 -3.31 -14.87
N LYS A 507 -6.76 -2.53 -15.93
CA LYS A 507 -6.23 -2.99 -17.24
C LYS A 507 -4.88 -3.69 -17.10
N THR A 508 -3.99 -3.16 -16.27
CA THR A 508 -2.68 -3.77 -16.02
C THR A 508 -2.79 -5.17 -15.42
N LEU A 509 -3.76 -5.41 -14.53
CA LEU A 509 -3.96 -6.71 -13.89
C LEU A 509 -4.65 -7.72 -14.82
N ILE A 510 -5.53 -7.29 -15.74
CA ILE A 510 -6.24 -8.16 -16.68
C ILE A 510 -5.25 -9.02 -17.49
N LYS A 511 -4.17 -8.41 -17.99
CA LYS A 511 -3.12 -9.12 -18.75
C LYS A 511 -2.56 -10.33 -17.98
N TYR A 512 -2.35 -10.17 -16.67
CA TYR A 512 -1.80 -11.24 -15.83
C TYR A 512 -2.83 -12.34 -15.54
N VAL A 513 -4.08 -11.99 -15.32
CA VAL A 513 -5.15 -12.97 -15.09
C VAL A 513 -5.40 -13.82 -16.35
N VAL A 514 -5.46 -13.19 -17.53
CA VAL A 514 -5.61 -13.91 -18.80
C VAL A 514 -4.39 -14.79 -19.08
N ARG A 515 -3.16 -14.31 -18.81
CA ARG A 515 -1.92 -15.10 -18.95
C ARG A 515 -1.91 -16.30 -18.00
N TYR A 516 -2.33 -16.11 -16.75
CA TYR A 516 -2.48 -17.20 -15.79
C TYR A 516 -3.41 -18.27 -16.33
N TYR A 517 -4.59 -17.87 -16.84
CA TYR A 517 -5.55 -18.82 -17.39
C TYR A 517 -5.00 -19.56 -18.61
N ALA A 518 -4.33 -18.85 -19.54
CA ALA A 518 -3.69 -19.46 -20.69
C ALA A 518 -2.67 -20.54 -20.29
N ARG A 519 -1.84 -20.27 -19.28
CA ARG A 519 -0.82 -21.23 -18.80
C ARG A 519 -1.38 -22.45 -18.09
N HIS A 520 -2.59 -22.38 -17.53
CA HIS A 520 -3.19 -23.43 -16.73
C HIS A 520 -4.40 -24.10 -17.38
N CYS A 521 -4.78 -23.70 -18.60
CA CYS A 521 -5.85 -24.39 -19.33
C CYS A 521 -5.28 -25.65 -20.03
N GLU A 522 -6.07 -26.73 -20.00
CA GLU A 522 -5.69 -28.01 -20.63
C GLU A 522 -5.87 -28.01 -22.16
N ASN A 523 -6.61 -27.05 -22.70
CA ASN A 523 -6.92 -26.96 -24.13
C ASN A 523 -5.86 -26.14 -24.89
N PRO A 524 -5.01 -26.76 -25.75
CA PRO A 524 -3.97 -26.06 -26.50
C PRO A 524 -4.51 -24.94 -27.41
N ALA A 525 -5.65 -25.17 -28.06
CA ALA A 525 -6.28 -24.15 -28.92
C ALA A 525 -6.71 -22.91 -28.14
N LEU A 526 -7.15 -23.09 -26.91
CA LEU A 526 -7.48 -22.00 -25.99
C LEU A 526 -6.21 -21.25 -25.54
N HIS A 527 -5.14 -21.97 -25.21
CA HIS A 527 -3.84 -21.41 -24.88
C HIS A 527 -3.35 -20.48 -25.99
N ASP A 528 -3.31 -20.97 -27.24
CA ASP A 528 -2.80 -20.23 -28.40
C ASP A 528 -3.67 -18.98 -28.68
N THR A 529 -4.99 -19.13 -28.57
CA THR A 529 -5.93 -18.01 -28.76
C THR A 529 -5.74 -16.92 -27.71
N LEU A 530 -5.62 -17.30 -26.41
CA LEU A 530 -5.41 -16.32 -25.34
C LEU A 530 -4.04 -15.65 -25.47
N THR A 531 -3.01 -16.37 -25.94
CA THR A 531 -1.69 -15.79 -26.20
C THR A 531 -1.76 -14.76 -27.33
N ALA A 532 -2.46 -15.05 -28.42
CA ALA A 532 -2.67 -14.10 -29.52
C ALA A 532 -3.44 -12.85 -29.06
N ILE A 533 -4.45 -13.01 -28.18
CA ILE A 533 -5.18 -11.89 -27.59
C ILE A 533 -4.26 -11.01 -26.70
N LEU A 534 -3.36 -11.63 -25.93
CA LEU A 534 -2.39 -10.90 -25.09
C LEU A 534 -1.40 -10.05 -25.89
N GLU A 535 -1.09 -10.45 -27.13
CA GLU A 535 -0.18 -9.76 -28.04
C GLU A 535 -0.89 -8.66 -28.86
N THR A 536 -2.23 -8.67 -28.89
CA THR A 536 -3.02 -7.69 -29.64
C THR A 536 -2.99 -6.32 -28.97
N PRO A 537 -2.67 -5.22 -29.69
CA PRO A 537 -2.72 -3.87 -29.12
C PRO A 537 -4.14 -3.47 -28.67
N ILE A 538 -4.21 -2.70 -27.57
CA ILE A 538 -5.49 -2.20 -27.03
C ILE A 538 -6.04 -1.10 -27.96
N SER A 539 -7.23 -1.32 -28.51
CA SER A 539 -7.91 -0.37 -29.41
C SER A 539 -9.42 -0.43 -29.22
N PRO A 540 -10.13 0.70 -29.32
CA PRO A 540 -11.60 0.73 -29.29
C PRO A 540 -12.25 0.19 -30.56
N GLU A 541 -11.50 0.01 -31.67
CA GLU A 541 -11.96 -0.51 -32.96
C GLU A 541 -13.25 0.18 -33.50
N LEU A 542 -13.33 1.49 -33.34
CA LEU A 542 -14.47 2.30 -33.77
C LEU A 542 -14.18 3.07 -35.06
N LEU A 543 -12.91 3.36 -35.35
CA LEU A 543 -12.47 4.00 -36.60
C LEU A 543 -12.04 2.94 -37.63
N PRO A 544 -12.27 3.21 -38.93
CA PRO A 544 -11.80 2.33 -40.00
C PRO A 544 -10.30 2.03 -39.90
N ALA A 545 -9.90 0.82 -40.25
CA ALA A 545 -8.50 0.44 -40.35
C ALA A 545 -7.75 1.32 -41.37
N ASP A 546 -6.43 1.43 -41.22
CA ASP A 546 -5.59 2.11 -42.21
C ASP A 546 -5.59 1.35 -43.58
N GLU A 547 -5.00 1.95 -44.60
CA GLU A 547 -4.92 1.36 -45.96
C GLU A 547 -4.22 -0.02 -45.99
N LYS A 548 -3.50 -0.38 -44.92
CA LYS A 548 -2.80 -1.66 -44.77
C LYS A 548 -3.57 -2.65 -43.88
N GLY A 549 -4.77 -2.28 -43.42
CA GLY A 549 -5.59 -3.13 -42.56
C GLY A 549 -5.15 -3.13 -41.08
N ASN A 550 -4.26 -2.23 -40.67
CA ASN A 550 -3.84 -2.11 -39.28
C ASN A 550 -4.79 -1.23 -38.46
N ILE A 551 -4.74 -1.39 -37.16
CA ILE A 551 -5.49 -0.57 -36.20
C ILE A 551 -5.07 0.90 -36.33
N ALA A 552 -6.00 1.77 -36.78
CA ALA A 552 -5.74 3.18 -37.02
C ALA A 552 -5.55 3.99 -35.72
N GLN A 553 -6.08 3.51 -34.59
CA GLN A 553 -6.12 4.26 -33.34
C GLN A 553 -5.77 3.35 -32.16
N LYS A 554 -4.65 3.63 -31.48
CA LYS A 554 -4.35 2.99 -30.19
C LYS A 554 -4.96 3.81 -29.06
N THR A 555 -5.62 3.15 -28.14
CA THR A 555 -6.25 3.79 -26.97
C THR A 555 -5.23 4.61 -26.16
N GLU A 556 -4.04 4.05 -25.94
CA GLU A 556 -3.00 4.69 -25.11
C GLU A 556 -2.42 5.97 -25.73
N ASP A 557 -2.51 6.16 -27.05
CA ASP A 557 -2.09 7.41 -27.71
C ASP A 557 -3.04 8.58 -27.36
N LEU A 558 -4.29 8.28 -27.08
CA LEU A 558 -5.33 9.28 -26.80
C LEU A 558 -5.53 9.55 -25.31
N VAL A 559 -5.57 8.50 -24.51
CA VAL A 559 -5.86 8.63 -23.08
C VAL A 559 -4.59 8.56 -22.24
N GLY A 560 -3.52 8.00 -22.75
CA GLY A 560 -2.25 7.75 -22.07
C GLY A 560 -2.05 6.29 -21.64
N PRO A 561 -0.83 5.92 -21.26
CA PRO A 561 -0.48 4.58 -20.83
C PRO A 561 -1.29 4.14 -19.61
N TYR A 562 -1.96 3.00 -19.70
CA TYR A 562 -2.71 2.45 -18.57
C TYR A 562 -1.84 2.16 -17.36
N GLU A 563 -0.56 1.86 -17.54
CA GLU A 563 0.38 1.68 -16.43
C GLU A 563 0.47 2.93 -15.54
N LEU A 564 0.53 4.13 -16.14
CA LEU A 564 0.52 5.38 -15.39
C LEU A 564 -0.85 5.64 -14.74
N HIS A 565 -1.95 5.39 -15.46
CA HIS A 565 -3.29 5.65 -14.93
C HIS A 565 -3.66 4.72 -13.79
N ASP A 566 -3.32 3.45 -13.86
CA ASP A 566 -3.54 2.48 -12.78
C ASP A 566 -2.68 2.82 -11.56
N PHE A 567 -1.43 3.27 -11.79
CA PHE A 567 -0.59 3.79 -10.73
C PHE A 567 -1.26 5.00 -10.03
N PHE A 568 -1.70 5.99 -10.80
CA PHE A 568 -2.38 7.17 -10.23
C PHE A 568 -3.65 6.78 -9.49
N LEU A 569 -4.47 5.93 -10.08
CA LEU A 569 -5.72 5.46 -9.49
C LEU A 569 -5.49 4.78 -8.12
N TYR A 570 -4.49 3.91 -8.05
CA TYR A 570 -4.15 3.21 -6.82
C TYR A 570 -3.77 4.19 -5.70
N TYR A 571 -2.82 5.07 -5.95
CA TYR A 571 -2.31 5.97 -4.92
C TYR A 571 -3.30 7.08 -4.55
N VAL A 572 -4.16 7.52 -5.47
CA VAL A 572 -5.24 8.47 -5.16
C VAL A 572 -6.29 7.83 -4.25
N LEU A 573 -6.77 6.63 -4.60
CA LEU A 573 -7.89 6.02 -3.88
C LEU A 573 -7.45 5.22 -2.64
N ARG A 574 -6.30 4.56 -2.71
CA ARG A 574 -5.83 3.69 -1.62
C ARG A 574 -5.01 4.44 -0.58
N TRP A 575 -4.25 5.47 -0.98
CA TRP A 575 -3.38 6.23 -0.10
C TRP A 575 -3.82 7.69 0.09
N GLY A 576 -4.78 8.18 -0.68
CA GLY A 576 -5.24 9.57 -0.62
C GLY A 576 -4.15 10.59 -1.00
N CYS A 577 -3.24 10.21 -1.90
CA CYS A 577 -2.14 11.09 -2.30
C CYS A 577 -2.63 12.35 -3.00
N PRO A 578 -2.23 13.55 -2.55
CA PRO A 578 -2.44 14.77 -3.31
C PRO A 578 -1.55 14.78 -4.56
N PRO A 579 -1.84 15.63 -5.57
CA PRO A 579 -1.13 15.61 -6.86
C PRO A 579 0.39 15.76 -6.76
N ALA A 580 0.89 16.66 -5.92
CA ALA A 580 2.34 16.88 -5.76
C ALA A 580 3.04 15.63 -5.22
N LYS A 581 2.50 15.04 -4.17
CA LYS A 581 3.01 13.77 -3.61
C LYS A 581 2.93 12.64 -4.63
N LEU A 582 1.81 12.53 -5.34
CA LEU A 582 1.60 11.51 -6.36
C LEU A 582 2.62 11.62 -7.50
N PHE A 583 2.87 12.84 -7.99
CA PHE A 583 3.88 13.07 -9.01
C PHE A 583 5.29 12.70 -8.54
N ARG A 584 5.62 13.03 -7.30
CA ARG A 584 6.90 12.68 -6.69
C ARG A 584 7.10 11.17 -6.57
N ILE A 585 6.09 10.45 -6.09
CA ILE A 585 6.10 8.98 -6.00
C ILE A 585 6.21 8.36 -7.40
N ALA A 586 5.47 8.90 -8.38
CA ALA A 586 5.53 8.43 -9.76
C ALA A 586 6.93 8.61 -10.37
N LYS A 587 7.58 9.76 -10.18
CA LYS A 587 8.98 9.96 -10.63
C LYS A 587 9.93 8.92 -10.04
N GLN A 588 9.74 8.54 -8.77
CA GLN A 588 10.55 7.52 -8.12
C GLN A 588 10.26 6.12 -8.68
N ALA A 589 8.97 5.79 -8.88
CA ALA A 589 8.55 4.48 -9.39
C ALA A 589 8.98 4.24 -10.84
N PHE A 590 8.94 5.29 -11.66
CA PHE A 590 9.18 5.23 -13.11
C PHE A 590 10.56 5.72 -13.53
N ARG A 591 11.49 5.99 -12.60
CA ARG A 591 12.83 6.54 -12.91
C ARG A 591 13.65 5.70 -13.90
N GLU A 592 13.41 4.38 -13.94
CA GLU A 592 14.09 3.41 -14.83
C GLU A 592 13.18 2.98 -16.00
N SER A 593 12.16 3.78 -16.33
CA SER A 593 11.24 3.52 -17.44
C SER A 593 11.49 4.47 -18.61
N GLU A 594 10.76 4.25 -19.70
CA GLU A 594 10.71 5.13 -20.86
C GLU A 594 9.96 6.45 -20.62
N PHE A 595 9.25 6.58 -19.49
CA PHE A 595 8.44 7.77 -19.21
C PHE A 595 9.28 8.90 -18.63
N SER A 596 9.41 9.99 -19.38
CA SER A 596 10.01 11.23 -18.86
C SER A 596 9.12 11.90 -17.80
N ASN A 597 9.70 12.76 -16.98
CA ASN A 597 8.96 13.53 -15.98
C ASN A 597 7.82 14.37 -16.62
N GLU A 598 8.07 14.93 -17.80
CA GLU A 598 7.07 15.69 -18.58
C GLU A 598 5.93 14.80 -19.03
N THR A 599 6.24 13.56 -19.46
CA THR A 599 5.24 12.56 -19.83
C THR A 599 4.37 12.18 -18.64
N ILE A 600 4.99 11.88 -17.49
CA ILE A 600 4.28 11.56 -16.25
C ILE A 600 3.36 12.72 -15.84
N LEU A 601 3.86 13.96 -15.88
CA LEU A 601 3.09 15.15 -15.52
C LEU A 601 1.93 15.41 -16.50
N LYS A 602 2.17 15.23 -17.81
CA LYS A 602 1.13 15.33 -18.85
C LYS A 602 -0.05 14.39 -18.55
N TRP A 603 0.25 13.13 -18.26
CA TRP A 603 -0.78 12.13 -18.04
C TRP A 603 -1.42 12.24 -16.66
N LEU A 604 -0.71 12.75 -15.66
CA LEU A 604 -1.29 13.12 -14.37
C LEU A 604 -2.35 14.23 -14.50
N LYS A 605 -2.06 15.28 -15.29
CA LYS A 605 -3.03 16.33 -15.64
C LYS A 605 -4.27 15.75 -16.32
N ASN A 606 -4.05 14.86 -17.30
CA ASN A 606 -5.15 14.22 -18.02
C ASN A 606 -5.97 13.30 -17.10
N PHE A 607 -5.31 12.53 -16.21
CA PHE A 607 -5.98 11.66 -15.24
C PHE A 607 -6.95 12.45 -14.38
N TYR A 608 -6.53 13.51 -13.69
CA TYR A 608 -7.40 14.29 -12.82
C TYR A 608 -8.53 14.96 -13.62
N ARG A 609 -8.22 15.54 -14.79
CA ARG A 609 -9.24 16.12 -15.67
C ARG A 609 -10.34 15.12 -16.04
N ARG A 610 -9.96 13.92 -16.44
CA ARG A 610 -10.93 12.88 -16.83
C ARG A 610 -11.62 12.30 -15.61
N PHE A 611 -10.90 12.03 -14.54
CA PHE A 611 -11.44 11.45 -13.31
C PHE A 611 -12.59 12.30 -12.74
N PHE A 612 -12.45 13.62 -12.73
CA PHE A 612 -13.53 14.52 -12.30
C PHE A 612 -14.63 14.65 -13.35
N ASN A 613 -14.30 15.01 -14.58
CA ASN A 613 -15.30 15.33 -15.61
C ASN A 613 -16.16 14.14 -16.01
N GLN A 614 -15.71 12.91 -15.78
CA GLN A 614 -16.42 11.70 -16.19
C GLN A 614 -17.16 11.00 -15.01
N GLN A 615 -17.28 11.66 -13.86
CA GLN A 615 -17.96 11.09 -12.70
C GLN A 615 -19.43 10.71 -12.99
N PHE A 616 -20.14 11.47 -13.80
CA PHE A 616 -21.52 11.17 -14.15
C PHE A 616 -21.71 9.77 -14.76
N LYS A 617 -20.71 9.26 -15.48
CA LYS A 617 -20.72 7.89 -16.01
C LYS A 617 -20.63 6.86 -14.89
N ARG A 618 -19.81 7.13 -13.86
CA ARG A 618 -19.65 6.23 -12.72
C ARG A 618 -20.86 6.16 -11.80
N ASN A 619 -21.64 7.24 -11.72
CA ASN A 619 -22.83 7.27 -10.85
C ASN A 619 -23.93 6.31 -11.29
N CYS A 620 -23.94 5.87 -12.55
CA CYS A 620 -24.90 4.89 -13.09
C CYS A 620 -24.26 3.55 -13.45
N LEU A 621 -23.12 3.20 -12.82
CA LEU A 621 -22.47 1.91 -13.07
C LEU A 621 -23.37 0.72 -12.70
N PRO A 622 -23.40 -0.33 -13.55
CA PRO A 622 -24.00 -1.60 -13.22
C PRO A 622 -23.43 -2.20 -11.92
N ASP A 623 -24.17 -3.11 -11.32
CA ASP A 623 -23.61 -3.96 -10.27
C ASP A 623 -22.48 -4.82 -10.79
N GLY A 624 -21.50 -5.11 -9.92
CA GLY A 624 -20.36 -5.97 -10.23
C GLY A 624 -19.63 -6.36 -8.95
N PRO A 625 -18.82 -7.43 -8.97
CA PRO A 625 -18.12 -7.88 -7.79
C PRO A 625 -16.96 -6.92 -7.43
N LYS A 626 -16.79 -6.65 -6.14
CA LYS A 626 -15.58 -6.02 -5.64
C LYS A 626 -14.48 -7.08 -5.55
N VAL A 627 -13.45 -6.95 -6.38
CA VAL A 627 -12.35 -7.93 -6.45
C VAL A 627 -11.14 -7.47 -5.64
N GLY A 628 -10.72 -6.22 -5.79
CA GLY A 628 -9.52 -5.68 -5.15
C GLY A 628 -9.82 -4.64 -4.07
N SER A 629 -8.73 -4.07 -3.50
CA SER A 629 -8.82 -3.01 -2.48
C SER A 629 -9.26 -1.64 -3.03
N VAL A 630 -9.27 -1.47 -4.35
CA VAL A 630 -9.73 -0.28 -5.06
C VAL A 630 -10.92 -0.64 -5.92
N CYS A 631 -12.02 0.12 -5.81
CA CYS A 631 -13.21 -0.01 -6.62
C CYS A 631 -13.84 1.37 -6.80
N LEU A 632 -14.60 1.56 -7.89
CA LEU A 632 -15.25 2.83 -8.23
C LEU A 632 -16.78 2.75 -8.15
N SER A 633 -17.32 1.70 -7.54
CA SER A 633 -18.78 1.56 -7.36
C SER A 633 -19.33 2.74 -6.55
N PRO A 634 -20.35 3.45 -7.07
CA PRO A 634 -20.99 4.57 -6.36
C PRO A 634 -21.80 4.10 -5.13
N ARG A 635 -22.08 2.81 -5.04
CA ARG A 635 -22.80 2.19 -3.91
C ARG A 635 -21.91 1.94 -2.70
N GLY A 636 -20.58 1.88 -2.88
CA GLY A 636 -19.64 1.50 -1.83
C GLY A 636 -18.39 2.38 -1.75
N ASP A 637 -17.43 2.13 -2.61
CA ASP A 637 -16.05 2.59 -2.41
C ASP A 637 -15.78 4.06 -2.78
N TRP A 638 -16.45 4.58 -3.83
CA TRP A 638 -16.20 5.95 -4.30
C TRP A 638 -17.49 6.69 -4.59
N ARG A 639 -17.81 7.64 -3.73
CA ARG A 639 -18.99 8.52 -3.85
C ARG A 639 -18.53 9.94 -4.07
N MET A 640 -18.63 10.42 -5.29
CA MET A 640 -18.30 11.79 -5.66
C MET A 640 -19.49 12.38 -6.41
N PRO A 641 -19.91 13.64 -6.16
CA PRO A 641 -20.94 14.30 -6.96
C PRO A 641 -20.43 14.53 -8.38
N SER A 642 -21.32 14.44 -9.37
CA SER A 642 -20.98 14.58 -10.79
C SER A 642 -20.50 15.99 -11.17
N ASP A 643 -20.88 16.98 -10.39
CA ASP A 643 -20.60 18.40 -10.57
C ASP A 643 -19.41 18.90 -9.73
N ALA A 644 -18.69 17.99 -9.07
CA ALA A 644 -17.46 18.34 -8.39
C ALA A 644 -16.41 18.88 -9.38
N VAL A 645 -15.79 20.01 -9.03
CA VAL A 645 -14.78 20.65 -9.88
C VAL A 645 -13.37 20.26 -9.49
N GLN A 646 -12.51 20.09 -10.46
CA GLN A 646 -11.10 19.68 -10.26
C GLN A 646 -10.14 20.83 -9.91
N ARG A 647 -10.62 22.07 -9.78
CA ARG A 647 -9.79 23.28 -9.72
C ARG A 647 -8.66 23.19 -8.69
N LEU A 648 -8.99 22.75 -7.47
CA LEU A 648 -7.99 22.63 -6.39
C LEU A 648 -6.82 21.73 -6.77
N TRP A 649 -7.10 20.56 -7.36
CA TRP A 649 -6.05 19.62 -7.81
C TRP A 649 -5.29 20.13 -9.03
N ALA A 650 -5.98 20.80 -9.96
CA ALA A 650 -5.37 21.40 -11.15
C ALA A 650 -4.40 22.53 -10.78
N ASP A 651 -4.77 23.40 -9.84
CA ASP A 651 -3.94 24.50 -9.35
C ASP A 651 -2.66 23.96 -8.66
N GLU A 652 -2.76 22.85 -7.92
CA GLU A 652 -1.58 22.19 -7.34
C GLU A 652 -0.67 21.61 -8.43
N ILE A 653 -1.25 20.92 -9.43
CA ILE A 653 -0.48 20.34 -10.54
C ILE A 653 0.23 21.43 -11.37
N GLN A 654 -0.39 22.60 -11.56
CA GLN A 654 0.25 23.71 -12.29
C GLN A 654 1.55 24.19 -11.64
N LYS A 655 1.68 24.08 -10.32
CA LYS A 655 2.90 24.44 -9.58
C LYS A 655 4.04 23.43 -9.75
N LEU A 656 3.78 22.27 -10.38
CA LEU A 656 4.76 21.20 -10.58
C LEU A 656 5.49 21.28 -11.93
N SER A 657 5.11 22.21 -12.79
CA SER A 657 5.63 22.41 -14.15
C SER A 657 6.86 23.31 -14.19
#